data_4c7f0433d3bb1401081bf041a99f20c1
#
_entry.id   4c7f0433d3bb1401081bf041a99f20c1
#
_cell.length_a   1.000
_cell.length_b   1.000
_cell.length_c   1.000
_cell.angle_alpha   90.00
_cell.angle_beta   90.00
_cell.angle_gamma   90.00
#
_symmetry.space_group_name_H-M   'P 1'
#
loop_
_entity.id
_entity.type
_entity.pdbx_description
1 polymer ?
#
loop_
_entity_poly.entity_id
_entity_poly.type
_entity_poly.pdbx_seq_one_letter_code
_entity_poly.pdbx_strand_id
1 'polypeptide(L)'
;MSLIQKIFGTHSENELKRIYPIADAIEALEPVMQKLTDSELKEKTREFKKRLAEGETLDDILPEAYAVVREAAVRTLGMKHYRVQLIGGIILHQGRIAEMKTGEGKTLVSTLPAYLNALAGEGVHIVTVNDYLAKRDAEWMGQVHEFLGLTVGVVLNSMDNDERRAAYNCDITYVTNNELGFDYLRDNMVIYKEQLVQRGLKYAIIDEVDSVLIDEARTPLIISGQSGKSTKLYEACDILARQLERGEASGEFSKMNAIMGEDIAETGDFIVNEKEKNINLTEDGVIKVEKFFHIENLADPENLEIQHNIILALRAHNLMFKDKDYVVKDDEVLIVDEFTGRIMPGRRYSDGLHQAIEAKEHVKVKRESKTLATITFQNLFNKYEKKAGMTGTALTEEKEFREIYGMDVIEIPTNVPVIRKDLEDAVYKTQKEKFRAVCDAIEEAHARHQPVLVGTITIENSELLSGMLKKRGIRHNVLNAKFHEMEAEIVAQAGVHDAVTIATNMAGRGTDIKLDDESRAAGGLKIIGTERHESRRIDNQLRGRSGRQGDPGESRFYLSLEDDLLRLFGSDRLMAMFEAMGVPEGEQIEHKMLSNAIEKAQMKIESNNYGIREQLLKFDEVNNEQREVIYAERRKVLDGDNMRDLVLKMITDTVENAVDISVSDDQTPDKWDLQELNNLLLPVIPLKPVTLSDEQKKSMKKNELKHNLKEEAIKLYETKEAEFPEPEQIREIERVVLLKVIDNKWMAHLDDMDALREGIGLQAYGQRDPVVEYKMQGYEMYESMMASIQEETIRILFHIRVEQKVEREPAAKVTGTNKDASAPSAPKKRAEQKIYPNDPCPCGSGKKYKQCHGRIK
;
A
#
# COMPACT_ATOMS: atom_id res chain seq x y z
N MET A 1 -11.38 14.87 -29.50
CA MET A 1 -12.05 13.64 -29.99
C MET A 1 -11.65 13.41 -31.44
N SER A 2 -11.22 12.20 -31.79
CA SER A 2 -10.89 11.83 -33.18
C SER A 2 -12.19 11.83 -34.05
N LEU A 3 -12.04 11.96 -35.38
CA LEU A 3 -13.19 11.86 -36.31
C LEU A 3 -13.93 10.53 -36.18
N ILE A 4 -13.23 9.45 -35.82
CA ILE A 4 -13.80 8.11 -35.58
C ILE A 4 -14.69 8.13 -34.34
N GLN A 5 -14.26 8.76 -33.24
CA GLN A 5 -15.07 8.89 -32.02
C GLN A 5 -16.34 9.74 -32.20
N LYS A 6 -16.32 10.72 -33.13
CA LYS A 6 -17.52 11.51 -33.45
C LYS A 6 -18.58 10.71 -34.23
N ILE A 7 -18.19 9.66 -34.96
CA ILE A 7 -19.09 8.84 -35.76
C ILE A 7 -19.60 7.62 -34.99
N PHE A 8 -18.72 6.96 -34.21
CA PHE A 8 -19.03 5.69 -33.55
C PHE A 8 -19.29 5.83 -32.04
N GLY A 9 -19.20 7.04 -31.49
CA GLY A 9 -19.29 7.27 -30.04
C GLY A 9 -18.02 6.82 -29.28
N THR A 10 -17.96 7.13 -28.00
CA THR A 10 -16.92 6.63 -27.10
C THR A 10 -17.25 5.21 -26.63
N HIS A 11 -16.27 4.50 -26.07
CA HIS A 11 -16.50 3.21 -25.43
C HIS A 11 -17.59 3.31 -24.36
N SER A 12 -17.48 4.29 -23.47
CA SER A 12 -18.45 4.54 -22.41
C SER A 12 -19.87 4.79 -22.95
N GLU A 13 -20.03 5.62 -24.01
CA GLU A 13 -21.34 5.88 -24.62
C GLU A 13 -22.01 4.61 -25.18
N ASN A 14 -21.22 3.70 -25.74
CA ASN A 14 -21.76 2.45 -26.30
C ASN A 14 -22.16 1.48 -25.21
N GLU A 15 -21.38 1.38 -24.13
CA GLU A 15 -21.71 0.55 -22.97
C GLU A 15 -22.94 1.09 -22.22
N LEU A 16 -23.05 2.40 -22.05
CA LEU A 16 -24.22 3.03 -21.44
C LEU A 16 -25.54 2.70 -22.19
N LYS A 17 -25.51 2.58 -23.51
CA LYS A 17 -26.69 2.17 -24.28
C LYS A 17 -27.19 0.78 -23.93
N ARG A 18 -26.30 -0.11 -23.51
CA ARG A 18 -26.63 -1.47 -23.04
C ARG A 18 -27.20 -1.45 -21.62
N ILE A 19 -26.78 -0.49 -20.79
CA ILE A 19 -27.15 -0.36 -19.39
C ILE A 19 -28.50 0.36 -19.23
N TYR A 20 -28.83 1.32 -20.09
CA TYR A 20 -30.05 2.11 -19.98
C TYR A 20 -31.33 1.25 -19.86
N PRO A 21 -31.58 0.16 -20.65
CA PRO A 21 -32.76 -0.67 -20.50
C PRO A 21 -32.89 -1.30 -19.10
N ILE A 22 -31.75 -1.64 -18.45
CA ILE A 22 -31.77 -2.18 -17.08
C ILE A 22 -32.20 -1.08 -16.10
N ALA A 23 -31.66 0.13 -16.26
CA ALA A 23 -32.06 1.27 -15.43
C ALA A 23 -33.54 1.62 -15.63
N ASP A 24 -34.08 1.54 -16.87
CA ASP A 24 -35.49 1.71 -17.16
C ASP A 24 -36.39 0.67 -16.46
N ALA A 25 -35.92 -0.57 -16.41
CA ALA A 25 -36.62 -1.65 -15.71
C ALA A 25 -36.66 -1.40 -14.18
N ILE A 26 -35.58 -0.92 -13.60
CA ILE A 26 -35.51 -0.56 -12.16
C ILE A 26 -36.50 0.58 -11.86
N GLU A 27 -36.49 1.64 -12.67
CA GLU A 27 -37.39 2.79 -12.50
C GLU A 27 -38.86 2.40 -12.66
N ALA A 28 -39.18 1.49 -13.56
CA ALA A 28 -40.55 0.99 -13.77
C ALA A 28 -41.11 0.24 -12.56
N LEU A 29 -40.26 -0.35 -11.71
CA LEU A 29 -40.67 -1.04 -10.48
C LEU A 29 -40.96 -0.11 -9.29
N GLU A 30 -40.57 1.18 -9.38
CA GLU A 30 -40.75 2.14 -8.29
C GLU A 30 -42.20 2.18 -7.74
N PRO A 31 -43.25 2.32 -8.56
CA PRO A 31 -44.64 2.36 -8.03
C PRO A 31 -45.06 1.08 -7.31
N VAL A 32 -44.42 -0.05 -7.62
CA VAL A 32 -44.67 -1.33 -6.96
C VAL A 32 -44.02 -1.33 -5.58
N MET A 33 -42.77 -0.93 -5.48
CA MET A 33 -42.03 -0.91 -4.23
C MET A 33 -42.60 0.11 -3.23
N GLN A 34 -43.03 1.28 -3.70
CA GLN A 34 -43.70 2.28 -2.86
C GLN A 34 -44.96 1.80 -2.15
N LYS A 35 -45.65 0.81 -2.69
CA LYS A 35 -46.89 0.26 -2.10
C LYS A 35 -46.61 -0.78 -1.01
N LEU A 36 -45.40 -1.33 -0.96
CA LEU A 36 -45.03 -2.33 0.04
C LEU A 36 -44.89 -1.67 1.41
N THR A 37 -45.34 -2.38 2.44
CA THR A 37 -45.06 -2.03 3.83
C THR A 37 -43.56 -2.29 4.14
N ASP A 38 -43.05 -1.72 5.23
CA ASP A 38 -41.70 -1.97 5.68
C ASP A 38 -41.38 -3.45 5.88
N SER A 39 -42.35 -4.20 6.40
CA SER A 39 -42.24 -5.65 6.62
C SER A 39 -42.15 -6.42 5.31
N GLU A 40 -42.97 -6.04 4.30
CA GLU A 40 -42.94 -6.66 2.98
C GLU A 40 -41.68 -6.33 2.22
N LEU A 41 -41.15 -5.10 2.38
CA LEU A 41 -39.89 -4.70 1.76
C LEU A 41 -38.70 -5.50 2.35
N LYS A 42 -38.66 -5.72 3.66
CA LYS A 42 -37.68 -6.58 4.32
C LYS A 42 -37.77 -8.04 3.89
N GLU A 43 -39.00 -8.55 3.69
CA GLU A 43 -39.22 -9.94 3.26
C GLU A 43 -38.69 -10.20 1.85
N LYS A 44 -38.56 -9.17 1.00
CA LYS A 44 -37.94 -9.28 -0.31
C LYS A 44 -36.49 -9.81 -0.23
N THR A 45 -35.73 -9.47 0.82
CA THR A 45 -34.38 -10.02 1.03
C THR A 45 -34.39 -11.54 1.20
N ARG A 46 -35.39 -12.10 1.92
CA ARG A 46 -35.52 -13.55 2.06
C ARG A 46 -35.99 -14.20 0.77
N GLU A 47 -36.91 -13.54 0.06
CA GLU A 47 -37.35 -13.98 -1.26
C GLU A 47 -36.18 -14.08 -2.24
N PHE A 48 -35.33 -13.07 -2.33
CA PHE A 48 -34.16 -13.09 -3.20
C PHE A 48 -33.16 -14.17 -2.80
N LYS A 49 -32.84 -14.32 -1.52
CA LYS A 49 -31.96 -15.41 -1.04
C LYS A 49 -32.52 -16.79 -1.41
N LYS A 50 -33.82 -16.98 -1.37
CA LYS A 50 -34.48 -18.22 -1.77
C LYS A 50 -34.39 -18.45 -3.29
N ARG A 51 -34.65 -17.44 -4.10
CA ARG A 51 -34.56 -17.51 -5.58
C ARG A 51 -33.14 -17.83 -6.04
N LEU A 52 -32.12 -17.24 -5.40
CA LEU A 52 -30.72 -17.58 -5.64
C LEU A 52 -30.42 -19.05 -5.28
N ALA A 53 -30.95 -19.55 -4.16
CA ALA A 53 -30.79 -20.96 -3.78
C ALA A 53 -31.52 -21.92 -4.75
N GLU A 54 -32.56 -21.47 -5.43
CA GLU A 54 -33.29 -22.18 -6.48
C GLU A 54 -32.66 -22.13 -7.86
N GLY A 55 -31.57 -21.35 -8.01
CA GLY A 55 -30.71 -21.32 -9.21
C GLY A 55 -30.87 -20.07 -10.09
N GLU A 56 -31.61 -19.04 -9.68
CA GLU A 56 -31.53 -17.73 -10.33
C GLU A 56 -30.18 -17.07 -10.11
N THR A 57 -29.78 -16.21 -11.04
CA THR A 57 -28.52 -15.45 -10.94
C THR A 57 -28.73 -14.08 -10.29
N LEU A 58 -27.63 -13.46 -9.85
CA LEU A 58 -27.68 -12.08 -9.34
C LEU A 58 -28.18 -11.10 -10.42
N ASP A 59 -27.85 -11.35 -11.70
CA ASP A 59 -28.30 -10.52 -12.81
C ASP A 59 -29.82 -10.60 -13.05
N ASP A 60 -30.43 -11.78 -12.83
CA ASP A 60 -31.88 -11.98 -12.97
C ASP A 60 -32.68 -11.18 -11.94
N ILE A 61 -32.18 -11.09 -10.71
CA ILE A 61 -32.85 -10.38 -9.61
C ILE A 61 -32.43 -8.91 -9.50
N LEU A 62 -31.39 -8.47 -10.22
CA LEU A 62 -30.82 -7.11 -10.13
C LEU A 62 -31.87 -6.01 -10.21
N PRO A 63 -32.79 -5.97 -11.21
CA PRO A 63 -33.75 -4.85 -11.31
C PRO A 63 -34.66 -4.73 -10.09
N GLU A 64 -35.15 -5.86 -9.58
CA GLU A 64 -35.99 -5.88 -8.37
C GLU A 64 -35.19 -5.52 -7.11
N ALA A 65 -34.01 -6.07 -6.94
CA ALA A 65 -33.14 -5.79 -5.81
C ALA A 65 -32.75 -4.30 -5.72
N TYR A 66 -32.40 -3.69 -6.85
CA TYR A 66 -32.08 -2.27 -6.90
C TYR A 66 -33.28 -1.37 -6.64
N ALA A 67 -34.48 -1.78 -7.11
CA ALA A 67 -35.73 -1.06 -6.79
C ALA A 67 -36.05 -1.13 -5.29
N VAL A 68 -35.77 -2.25 -4.63
CA VAL A 68 -35.93 -2.43 -3.17
C VAL A 68 -34.94 -1.52 -2.42
N VAL A 69 -33.65 -1.51 -2.77
CA VAL A 69 -32.64 -0.63 -2.15
C VAL A 69 -32.98 0.83 -2.34
N ARG A 70 -33.43 1.21 -3.53
CA ARG A 70 -33.84 2.59 -3.85
C ARG A 70 -34.97 3.07 -2.94
N GLU A 71 -35.99 2.26 -2.73
CA GLU A 71 -37.12 2.57 -1.83
C GLU A 71 -36.65 2.56 -0.36
N ALA A 72 -35.84 1.59 0.05
CA ALA A 72 -35.27 1.56 1.39
C ALA A 72 -34.44 2.81 1.72
N ALA A 73 -33.64 3.31 0.77
CA ALA A 73 -32.87 4.54 0.93
C ALA A 73 -33.77 5.78 1.11
N VAL A 74 -34.91 5.83 0.41
CA VAL A 74 -35.90 6.91 0.63
C VAL A 74 -36.48 6.84 2.03
N ARG A 75 -36.81 5.65 2.54
CA ARG A 75 -37.45 5.50 3.85
C ARG A 75 -36.50 5.71 5.01
N THR A 76 -35.21 5.34 4.86
CA THR A 76 -34.22 5.42 5.94
C THR A 76 -33.44 6.73 5.91
N LEU A 77 -32.99 7.16 4.73
CA LEU A 77 -32.10 8.31 4.57
C LEU A 77 -32.80 9.55 3.98
N GLY A 78 -34.05 9.41 3.50
CA GLY A 78 -34.73 10.46 2.73
C GLY A 78 -34.07 10.72 1.35
N MET A 79 -33.25 9.80 0.88
CA MET A 79 -32.46 9.94 -0.37
C MET A 79 -32.95 8.97 -1.42
N LYS A 80 -33.33 9.49 -2.59
CA LYS A 80 -33.71 8.69 -3.75
C LYS A 80 -32.53 8.62 -4.72
N HIS A 81 -32.13 7.43 -5.13
CA HIS A 81 -31.10 7.27 -6.16
C HIS A 81 -31.54 7.90 -7.48
N TYR A 82 -30.68 8.74 -8.05
CA TYR A 82 -30.87 9.27 -9.38
C TYR A 82 -30.59 8.19 -10.43
N ARG A 83 -31.09 8.41 -11.65
CA ARG A 83 -30.84 7.50 -12.78
C ARG A 83 -29.35 7.25 -13.02
N VAL A 84 -28.53 8.27 -12.97
CA VAL A 84 -27.06 8.15 -13.12
C VAL A 84 -26.41 7.31 -12.02
N GLN A 85 -27.01 7.31 -10.83
CA GLN A 85 -26.57 6.49 -9.71
C GLN A 85 -26.97 5.03 -9.86
N LEU A 86 -28.16 4.74 -10.42
CA LEU A 86 -28.55 3.38 -10.80
C LEU A 86 -27.59 2.79 -11.82
N ILE A 87 -27.22 3.58 -12.83
CA ILE A 87 -26.22 3.20 -13.85
C ILE A 87 -24.87 2.90 -13.19
N GLY A 88 -24.41 3.77 -12.27
CA GLY A 88 -23.19 3.53 -11.51
C GLY A 88 -23.21 2.22 -10.75
N GLY A 89 -24.33 1.92 -10.06
CA GLY A 89 -24.50 0.65 -9.34
C GLY A 89 -24.44 -0.57 -10.26
N ILE A 90 -25.02 -0.50 -11.47
CA ILE A 90 -24.95 -1.59 -12.44
C ILE A 90 -23.51 -1.82 -12.91
N ILE A 91 -22.77 -0.75 -13.23
CA ILE A 91 -21.36 -0.82 -13.65
C ILE A 91 -20.51 -1.47 -12.54
N LEU A 92 -20.71 -1.07 -11.28
CA LEU A 92 -20.01 -1.67 -10.15
C LEU A 92 -20.36 -3.15 -10.00
N HIS A 93 -21.63 -3.54 -10.15
CA HIS A 93 -22.01 -4.94 -10.13
C HIS A 93 -21.32 -5.77 -11.22
N GLN A 94 -21.07 -5.17 -12.39
CA GLN A 94 -20.35 -5.82 -13.49
C GLN A 94 -18.84 -5.99 -13.25
N GLY A 95 -18.29 -5.53 -12.12
CA GLY A 95 -16.86 -5.61 -11.84
C GLY A 95 -16.02 -4.58 -12.59
N ARG A 96 -16.57 -3.42 -12.87
CA ARG A 96 -15.96 -2.35 -13.67
C ARG A 96 -15.77 -1.09 -12.82
N ILE A 97 -15.10 -0.08 -13.37
CA ILE A 97 -14.92 1.22 -12.72
C ILE A 97 -15.97 2.21 -13.20
N ALA A 98 -16.77 2.71 -12.24
CA ALA A 98 -17.72 3.78 -12.44
C ALA A 98 -17.04 5.14 -12.24
N GLU A 99 -16.71 5.86 -13.34
CA GLU A 99 -16.25 7.23 -13.22
C GLU A 99 -17.45 8.15 -13.07
N MET A 100 -17.70 8.60 -11.84
CA MET A 100 -18.73 9.57 -11.49
C MET A 100 -18.08 10.81 -10.91
N LYS A 101 -18.38 11.98 -11.47
CA LYS A 101 -17.78 13.24 -10.99
C LYS A 101 -18.00 13.43 -9.48
N THR A 102 -17.10 14.17 -8.86
CA THR A 102 -17.18 14.44 -7.42
C THR A 102 -18.51 15.15 -7.10
N GLY A 103 -19.20 14.74 -6.02
CA GLY A 103 -20.51 15.29 -5.66
C GLY A 103 -21.72 14.58 -6.28
N GLU A 104 -21.52 13.54 -7.10
CA GLU A 104 -22.61 12.72 -7.68
C GLU A 104 -23.16 11.64 -6.72
N GLY A 105 -22.69 11.59 -5.46
CA GLY A 105 -23.20 10.69 -4.43
C GLY A 105 -22.74 9.24 -4.57
N LYS A 106 -21.48 9.01 -4.89
CA LYS A 106 -20.85 7.67 -5.02
C LYS A 106 -21.10 6.78 -3.82
N THR A 107 -21.05 7.32 -2.61
CA THR A 107 -21.32 6.58 -1.37
C THR A 107 -22.71 5.94 -1.36
N LEU A 108 -23.73 6.66 -1.85
CA LEU A 108 -25.09 6.12 -1.98
C LEU A 108 -25.15 5.04 -3.08
N VAL A 109 -24.41 5.23 -4.19
CA VAL A 109 -24.36 4.25 -5.30
C VAL A 109 -23.86 2.89 -4.83
N SER A 110 -22.87 2.84 -3.95
CA SER A 110 -22.29 1.59 -3.46
C SER A 110 -23.30 0.70 -2.73
N THR A 111 -24.39 1.27 -2.20
CA THR A 111 -25.44 0.49 -1.52
C THR A 111 -26.15 -0.50 -2.45
N LEU A 112 -26.29 -0.17 -3.72
CA LEU A 112 -26.97 -0.99 -4.72
C LEU A 112 -26.23 -2.31 -4.99
N PRO A 113 -24.97 -2.30 -5.46
CA PRO A 113 -24.22 -3.54 -5.70
C PRO A 113 -23.83 -4.25 -4.40
N ALA A 114 -23.63 -3.52 -3.29
CA ALA A 114 -23.34 -4.14 -2.00
C ALA A 114 -24.49 -5.00 -1.53
N TYR A 115 -25.72 -4.49 -1.54
CA TYR A 115 -26.92 -5.27 -1.18
C TYR A 115 -27.06 -6.50 -2.09
N LEU A 116 -27.04 -6.31 -3.40
CA LEU A 116 -27.25 -7.39 -4.36
C LEU A 116 -26.25 -8.54 -4.17
N ASN A 117 -24.96 -8.22 -4.06
CA ASN A 117 -23.92 -9.25 -3.93
C ASN A 117 -23.90 -9.87 -2.52
N ALA A 118 -24.29 -9.14 -1.49
CA ALA A 118 -24.40 -9.67 -0.13
C ALA A 118 -25.50 -10.75 0.02
N LEU A 119 -26.50 -10.77 -0.88
CA LEU A 119 -27.54 -11.81 -0.90
C LEU A 119 -26.98 -13.23 -1.11
N ALA A 120 -25.81 -13.36 -1.76
CA ALA A 120 -25.11 -14.63 -1.93
C ALA A 120 -24.55 -15.21 -0.61
N GLY A 121 -24.44 -14.40 0.45
CA GLY A 121 -23.95 -14.85 1.76
C GLY A 121 -22.43 -15.00 1.87
N GLU A 122 -21.66 -14.62 0.84
CA GLU A 122 -20.21 -14.81 0.78
C GLU A 122 -19.42 -13.58 1.26
N GLY A 123 -20.10 -12.48 1.59
CA GLY A 123 -19.52 -11.23 2.09
C GLY A 123 -19.14 -10.25 0.98
N VAL A 124 -19.35 -8.97 1.29
CA VAL A 124 -18.96 -7.84 0.44
C VAL A 124 -18.08 -6.90 1.25
N HIS A 125 -16.93 -6.53 0.70
CA HIS A 125 -16.05 -5.53 1.31
C HIS A 125 -16.19 -4.20 0.56
N ILE A 126 -16.52 -3.13 1.29
CA ILE A 126 -16.47 -1.75 0.79
C ILE A 126 -15.18 -1.14 1.31
N VAL A 127 -14.25 -0.90 0.39
CA VAL A 127 -12.88 -0.48 0.73
C VAL A 127 -12.75 1.01 0.56
N THR A 128 -12.27 1.69 1.59
CA THR A 128 -12.04 3.14 1.60
C THR A 128 -10.58 3.48 1.94
N VAL A 129 -10.22 4.76 1.86
CA VAL A 129 -8.84 5.21 2.08
C VAL A 129 -8.49 5.54 3.54
N ASN A 130 -9.46 5.64 4.46
CA ASN A 130 -9.18 5.93 5.86
C ASN A 130 -10.33 5.53 6.79
N ASP A 131 -10.02 5.38 8.09
CA ASP A 131 -10.94 4.95 9.14
C ASP A 131 -12.15 5.88 9.32
N TYR A 132 -11.96 7.19 9.13
CA TYR A 132 -13.06 8.16 9.23
C TYR A 132 -14.15 7.88 8.19
N LEU A 133 -13.75 7.66 6.94
CA LEU A 133 -14.70 7.35 5.87
C LEU A 133 -15.34 5.97 6.09
N ALA A 134 -14.55 4.97 6.45
CA ALA A 134 -15.07 3.63 6.72
C ALA A 134 -16.16 3.65 7.81
N LYS A 135 -15.90 4.34 8.91
CA LYS A 135 -16.86 4.47 10.02
C LYS A 135 -18.08 5.29 9.61
N ARG A 136 -17.89 6.49 9.04
CA ARG A 136 -18.97 7.36 8.60
C ARG A 136 -19.92 6.65 7.62
N ASP A 137 -19.34 6.00 6.62
CA ASP A 137 -20.13 5.38 5.55
C ASP A 137 -20.82 4.10 6.04
N ALA A 138 -20.21 3.34 6.95
CA ALA A 138 -20.86 2.23 7.62
C ALA A 138 -22.06 2.67 8.47
N GLU A 139 -21.90 3.72 9.27
CA GLU A 139 -22.98 4.26 10.11
C GLU A 139 -24.11 4.90 9.28
N TRP A 140 -23.76 5.53 8.16
CA TRP A 140 -24.75 6.23 7.34
C TRP A 140 -25.44 5.30 6.35
N MET A 141 -24.71 4.60 5.49
CA MET A 141 -25.28 3.68 4.49
C MET A 141 -25.73 2.36 5.10
N GLY A 142 -25.14 1.97 6.21
CA GLY A 142 -25.51 0.78 6.98
C GLY A 142 -27.02 0.76 7.34
N GLN A 143 -27.61 1.92 7.61
CA GLN A 143 -29.04 2.03 7.91
C GLN A 143 -29.93 1.43 6.80
N VAL A 144 -29.54 1.53 5.54
CA VAL A 144 -30.28 0.95 4.39
C VAL A 144 -30.17 -0.57 4.42
N HIS A 145 -28.98 -1.10 4.65
CA HIS A 145 -28.72 -2.53 4.67
C HIS A 145 -29.36 -3.22 5.88
N GLU A 146 -29.22 -2.63 7.06
CA GLU A 146 -29.85 -3.13 8.29
C GLU A 146 -31.38 -3.08 8.22
N PHE A 147 -31.94 -2.00 7.63
CA PHE A 147 -33.38 -1.93 7.36
C PHE A 147 -33.86 -3.09 6.49
N LEU A 148 -33.07 -3.52 5.52
CA LEU A 148 -33.37 -4.66 4.64
C LEU A 148 -33.00 -6.02 5.26
N GLY A 149 -32.49 -6.06 6.50
CA GLY A 149 -32.18 -7.27 7.24
C GLY A 149 -30.82 -7.89 6.95
N LEU A 150 -29.86 -7.12 6.41
CA LEU A 150 -28.46 -7.50 6.28
C LEU A 150 -27.65 -6.96 7.46
N THR A 151 -26.55 -7.64 7.79
CA THR A 151 -25.61 -7.22 8.82
C THR A 151 -24.50 -6.37 8.23
N VAL A 152 -24.11 -5.31 8.97
CA VAL A 152 -23.03 -4.39 8.55
C VAL A 152 -21.96 -4.36 9.62
N GLY A 153 -20.71 -4.51 9.21
CA GLY A 153 -19.53 -4.40 10.05
C GLY A 153 -18.62 -3.29 9.57
N VAL A 154 -17.77 -2.80 10.46
CA VAL A 154 -16.67 -1.87 10.13
C VAL A 154 -15.40 -2.38 10.77
N VAL A 155 -14.29 -2.33 10.03
CA VAL A 155 -12.95 -2.66 10.54
C VAL A 155 -12.12 -1.39 10.60
N LEU A 156 -11.65 -1.08 11.81
CA LEU A 156 -10.84 0.08 12.11
C LEU A 156 -9.49 -0.35 12.71
N ASN A 157 -8.49 0.50 12.62
CA ASN A 157 -7.14 0.21 13.12
C ASN A 157 -7.14 -0.14 14.64
N SER A 158 -7.97 0.51 15.44
CA SER A 158 -8.01 0.34 16.90
C SER A 158 -8.66 -0.94 17.40
N MET A 159 -9.27 -1.75 16.51
CA MET A 159 -10.04 -2.95 16.86
C MET A 159 -9.13 -4.15 17.13
N ASP A 160 -9.54 -4.99 18.10
CA ASP A 160 -8.89 -6.27 18.35
C ASP A 160 -9.34 -7.35 17.34
N ASN A 161 -8.72 -8.52 17.42
CA ASN A 161 -9.00 -9.61 16.48
C ASN A 161 -10.42 -10.18 16.58
N ASP A 162 -11.03 -10.18 17.75
CA ASP A 162 -12.38 -10.72 17.92
C ASP A 162 -13.41 -9.75 17.35
N GLU A 163 -13.22 -8.44 17.55
CA GLU A 163 -14.01 -7.39 16.94
C GLU A 163 -13.88 -7.40 15.41
N ARG A 164 -12.67 -7.55 14.88
CA ARG A 164 -12.41 -7.66 13.43
C ARG A 164 -13.11 -8.89 12.84
N ARG A 165 -12.99 -10.05 13.50
CA ARG A 165 -13.66 -11.29 13.08
C ARG A 165 -15.17 -11.13 13.03
N ALA A 166 -15.75 -10.50 14.03
CA ALA A 166 -17.19 -10.22 14.05
C ALA A 166 -17.59 -9.31 12.89
N ALA A 167 -16.80 -8.27 12.59
CA ALA A 167 -17.05 -7.35 11.48
C ALA A 167 -16.92 -8.03 10.10
N TYR A 168 -15.87 -8.85 9.87
CA TYR A 168 -15.73 -9.59 8.61
C TYR A 168 -16.79 -10.66 8.40
N ASN A 169 -17.42 -11.15 9.46
CA ASN A 169 -18.52 -12.12 9.37
C ASN A 169 -19.87 -11.48 9.03
N CYS A 170 -19.96 -10.15 9.00
CA CYS A 170 -21.16 -9.45 8.52
C CYS A 170 -21.37 -9.66 7.02
N ASP A 171 -22.59 -9.44 6.54
CA ASP A 171 -22.93 -9.52 5.11
C ASP A 171 -22.15 -8.47 4.30
N ILE A 172 -21.97 -7.27 4.87
CA ILE A 172 -21.23 -6.15 4.28
C ILE A 172 -20.25 -5.61 5.31
N THR A 173 -18.99 -5.44 4.91
CA THR A 173 -17.92 -4.93 5.78
C THR A 173 -17.26 -3.71 5.16
N TYR A 174 -17.28 -2.59 5.88
CA TYR A 174 -16.50 -1.39 5.53
C TYR A 174 -15.11 -1.51 6.14
N VAL A 175 -14.08 -1.28 5.34
CA VAL A 175 -12.70 -1.47 5.78
C VAL A 175 -11.77 -0.53 5.00
N THR A 176 -10.64 -0.13 5.60
CA THR A 176 -9.62 0.59 4.84
C THR A 176 -8.77 -0.37 4.03
N ASN A 177 -8.24 0.10 2.90
CA ASN A 177 -7.34 -0.67 2.04
C ASN A 177 -6.14 -1.23 2.82
N ASN A 178 -5.58 -0.46 3.76
CA ASN A 178 -4.44 -0.85 4.57
C ASN A 178 -4.81 -1.97 5.55
N GLU A 179 -5.88 -1.78 6.35
CA GLU A 179 -6.31 -2.79 7.33
C GLU A 179 -6.71 -4.10 6.65
N LEU A 180 -7.42 -4.01 5.51
CA LEU A 180 -7.75 -5.18 4.71
C LEU A 180 -6.51 -6.01 4.34
N GLY A 181 -5.46 -5.34 3.87
CA GLY A 181 -4.24 -6.02 3.47
C GLY A 181 -3.40 -6.50 4.65
N PHE A 182 -3.34 -5.74 5.75
CA PHE A 182 -2.66 -6.20 6.95
C PHE A 182 -3.38 -7.36 7.61
N ASP A 183 -4.73 -7.38 7.61
CA ASP A 183 -5.48 -8.52 8.11
C ASP A 183 -5.24 -9.77 7.25
N TYR A 184 -5.16 -9.60 5.92
CA TYR A 184 -4.76 -10.70 5.04
C TYR A 184 -3.36 -11.25 5.39
N LEU A 185 -2.39 -10.38 5.61
CA LEU A 185 -1.03 -10.80 5.99
C LEU A 185 -1.03 -11.43 7.40
N ARG A 186 -1.73 -10.83 8.37
CA ARG A 186 -1.86 -11.38 9.73
C ARG A 186 -2.50 -12.76 9.74
N ASP A 187 -3.55 -12.97 8.97
CA ASP A 187 -4.21 -14.28 8.83
C ASP A 187 -3.29 -15.37 8.28
N ASN A 188 -2.32 -14.98 7.45
CA ASN A 188 -1.30 -15.92 6.97
C ASN A 188 -0.11 -16.11 7.94
N MET A 189 -0.12 -15.47 9.10
CA MET A 189 0.89 -15.61 10.17
C MET A 189 0.32 -16.21 11.45
N VAL A 190 -1.00 -16.45 11.55
CA VAL A 190 -1.65 -17.02 12.73
C VAL A 190 -1.23 -18.48 12.92
N ILE A 191 -1.18 -18.91 14.16
CA ILE A 191 -0.77 -20.27 14.55
C ILE A 191 -1.94 -21.17 14.93
N TYR A 192 -3.13 -20.58 15.12
CA TYR A 192 -4.37 -21.30 15.37
C TYR A 192 -5.46 -20.84 14.39
N LYS A 193 -6.29 -21.77 13.92
CA LYS A 193 -7.38 -21.49 12.97
C LYS A 193 -8.39 -20.46 13.51
N GLU A 194 -8.63 -20.50 14.81
CA GLU A 194 -9.58 -19.60 15.51
C GLU A 194 -9.09 -18.15 15.53
N GLN A 195 -7.82 -17.91 15.24
CA GLN A 195 -7.23 -16.56 15.18
C GLN A 195 -7.50 -15.85 13.84
N LEU A 196 -7.92 -16.58 12.82
CA LEU A 196 -8.28 -16.02 11.53
C LEU A 196 -9.42 -15.01 11.67
N VAL A 197 -9.28 -13.86 11.04
CA VAL A 197 -10.28 -12.79 11.08
C VAL A 197 -11.09 -12.70 9.79
N GLN A 198 -10.44 -12.90 8.63
CA GLN A 198 -11.11 -12.86 7.33
C GLN A 198 -11.70 -14.21 6.96
N ARG A 199 -12.84 -14.21 6.23
CA ARG A 199 -13.47 -15.45 5.75
C ARG A 199 -13.20 -15.73 4.28
N GLY A 200 -13.07 -14.72 3.44
CA GLY A 200 -12.81 -14.87 2.01
C GLY A 200 -12.80 -13.53 1.28
N LEU A 201 -12.29 -13.51 0.06
CA LEU A 201 -12.18 -12.33 -0.79
C LEU A 201 -13.10 -12.49 -2.00
N LYS A 202 -14.42 -12.36 -1.78
CA LYS A 202 -15.42 -12.59 -2.84
C LYS A 202 -15.65 -11.37 -3.70
N TYR A 203 -16.13 -10.28 -3.11
CA TYR A 203 -16.42 -9.06 -3.84
C TYR A 203 -15.92 -7.82 -3.09
N ALA A 204 -15.16 -6.99 -3.80
CA ALA A 204 -14.71 -5.68 -3.31
C ALA A 204 -15.29 -4.55 -4.13
N ILE A 205 -15.84 -3.55 -3.45
CA ILE A 205 -16.19 -2.24 -4.00
C ILE A 205 -15.16 -1.24 -3.47
N ILE A 206 -14.32 -0.69 -4.35
CA ILE A 206 -13.22 0.18 -3.96
C ILE A 206 -13.64 1.63 -4.19
N ASP A 207 -13.86 2.37 -3.10
CA ASP A 207 -14.12 3.81 -3.17
C ASP A 207 -12.80 4.56 -3.36
N GLU A 208 -12.84 5.61 -4.17
CA GLU A 208 -11.66 6.36 -4.60
C GLU A 208 -10.58 5.41 -5.17
N VAL A 209 -11.01 4.55 -6.09
CA VAL A 209 -10.21 3.45 -6.65
C VAL A 209 -8.86 3.90 -7.23
N ASP A 210 -8.79 5.09 -7.77
CA ASP A 210 -7.56 5.70 -8.27
C ASP A 210 -6.54 6.03 -7.16
N SER A 211 -7.01 6.39 -5.96
CA SER A 211 -6.11 6.53 -4.81
C SER A 211 -5.56 5.20 -4.36
N VAL A 212 -6.45 4.23 -4.19
CA VAL A 212 -6.09 2.92 -3.64
C VAL A 212 -5.19 2.13 -4.60
N LEU A 213 -5.56 2.07 -5.89
CA LEU A 213 -4.91 1.18 -6.85
C LEU A 213 -3.80 1.85 -7.68
N ILE A 214 -3.71 3.18 -7.68
CA ILE A 214 -2.67 3.91 -8.41
C ILE A 214 -1.71 4.62 -7.45
N ASP A 215 -2.22 5.52 -6.58
CA ASP A 215 -1.34 6.33 -5.72
C ASP A 215 -0.68 5.51 -4.63
N GLU A 216 -1.48 4.77 -3.85
CA GLU A 216 -0.97 3.96 -2.73
C GLU A 216 -0.32 2.65 -3.18
N ALA A 217 -0.56 2.22 -4.42
CA ALA A 217 -0.01 1.00 -4.99
C ALA A 217 1.46 1.09 -5.43
N ARG A 218 2.14 2.19 -5.15
CA ARG A 218 3.59 2.36 -5.40
C ARG A 218 4.46 1.62 -4.40
N THR A 219 3.94 1.32 -3.22
CA THR A 219 4.66 0.59 -2.16
C THR A 219 3.84 -0.58 -1.67
N PRO A 220 4.48 -1.75 -1.43
CA PRO A 220 3.79 -2.90 -0.88
C PRO A 220 3.36 -2.66 0.58
N LEU A 221 2.46 -3.49 1.08
CA LEU A 221 2.15 -3.63 2.49
C LEU A 221 3.21 -4.55 3.11
N ILE A 222 3.82 -4.12 4.22
CA ILE A 222 4.89 -4.87 4.89
C ILE A 222 4.58 -4.97 6.38
N ILE A 223 4.61 -6.18 6.90
CA ILE A 223 4.66 -6.44 8.35
C ILE A 223 6.11 -6.67 8.72
N SER A 224 6.59 -5.94 9.73
CA SER A 224 8.00 -5.94 10.13
C SER A 224 8.21 -6.50 11.53
N GLY A 225 9.35 -7.16 11.72
CA GLY A 225 9.90 -7.57 13.01
C GLY A 225 11.22 -6.88 13.31
N GLN A 226 11.80 -7.13 14.48
CA GLN A 226 13.12 -6.56 14.84
C GLN A 226 14.26 -7.30 14.13
N SER A 227 15.14 -6.54 13.49
CA SER A 227 16.42 -7.02 12.97
C SER A 227 17.51 -6.97 14.06
N GLY A 228 18.51 -7.85 13.93
CA GLY A 228 19.68 -7.88 14.79
C GLY A 228 20.80 -6.88 14.42
N LYS A 229 20.68 -6.12 13.31
CA LYS A 229 21.73 -5.24 12.79
C LYS A 229 22.01 -4.02 13.67
N SER A 230 23.25 -3.52 13.58
CA SER A 230 23.74 -2.40 14.41
C SER A 230 23.27 -1.05 13.86
N THR A 231 22.85 -0.15 14.75
CA THR A 231 22.45 1.23 14.38
C THR A 231 23.64 2.19 14.25
N LYS A 232 24.83 1.80 14.71
CA LYS A 232 26.02 2.67 14.75
C LYS A 232 26.57 3.04 13.36
N LEU A 233 26.33 2.19 12.36
CA LEU A 233 26.81 2.43 11.01
C LEU A 233 26.09 3.63 10.37
N TYR A 234 24.79 3.80 10.64
CA TYR A 234 24.03 4.97 10.15
C TYR A 234 24.57 6.30 10.69
N GLU A 235 24.92 6.34 11.98
CA GLU A 235 25.53 7.54 12.58
C GLU A 235 26.91 7.85 11.97
N ALA A 236 27.74 6.82 11.72
CA ALA A 236 29.05 7.00 11.08
C ALA A 236 28.91 7.48 9.63
N CYS A 237 27.96 6.92 8.88
CA CYS A 237 27.68 7.35 7.50
C CYS A 237 27.11 8.77 7.43
N ASP A 238 26.27 9.19 8.39
CA ASP A 238 25.79 10.56 8.50
C ASP A 238 26.94 11.57 8.69
N ILE A 239 27.90 11.25 9.58
CA ILE A 239 29.06 12.11 9.81
C ILE A 239 29.86 12.26 8.52
N LEU A 240 30.10 11.18 7.77
CA LEU A 240 30.83 11.23 6.53
C LEU A 240 30.05 11.96 5.43
N ALA A 241 28.76 11.70 5.29
CA ALA A 241 27.91 12.33 4.27
C ALA A 241 27.91 13.86 4.34
N ARG A 242 28.06 14.43 5.56
CA ARG A 242 28.20 15.89 5.76
C ARG A 242 29.56 16.44 5.35
N GLN A 243 30.56 15.60 5.18
CA GLN A 243 31.92 16.02 4.77
C GLN A 243 32.15 15.87 3.28
N LEU A 244 31.29 15.11 2.58
CA LEU A 244 31.36 14.92 1.13
C LEU A 244 30.74 16.11 0.41
N GLU A 245 31.41 16.51 -0.70
CA GLU A 245 31.00 17.66 -1.52
C GLU A 245 30.20 17.21 -2.73
N ARG A 246 29.02 17.85 -2.92
CA ARG A 246 28.19 17.63 -4.11
C ARG A 246 28.89 18.14 -5.34
N GLY A 247 28.97 17.32 -6.36
CA GLY A 247 29.55 17.67 -7.66
C GLY A 247 28.46 17.86 -8.73
N GLU A 248 28.92 18.25 -9.91
CA GLU A 248 28.11 18.39 -11.11
C GLU A 248 28.68 17.49 -12.22
N ALA A 249 27.79 16.84 -12.98
CA ALA A 249 28.17 16.15 -14.20
C ALA A 249 28.05 17.12 -15.39
N SER A 250 29.08 17.29 -16.16
CA SER A 250 29.02 18.11 -17.37
C SER A 250 28.35 17.33 -18.51
N GLY A 251 27.04 17.54 -18.71
CA GLY A 251 26.25 16.96 -19.79
C GLY A 251 24.97 16.28 -19.29
N GLU A 252 23.94 16.17 -20.16
CA GLU A 252 22.76 15.36 -19.81
C GLU A 252 23.18 13.90 -19.61
N PHE A 253 22.84 13.33 -18.44
CA PHE A 253 23.00 11.91 -18.14
C PHE A 253 22.06 11.11 -19.07
N SER A 254 22.50 10.86 -20.30
CA SER A 254 21.83 9.92 -21.20
C SER A 254 22.48 8.55 -20.99
N LYS A 255 21.65 7.52 -20.71
CA LYS A 255 22.11 6.11 -20.72
C LYS A 255 22.86 5.75 -22.01
N MET A 256 22.70 6.56 -23.06
CA MET A 256 23.33 6.42 -24.37
C MET A 256 24.80 6.88 -24.35
N ASN A 257 25.15 7.92 -23.56
CA ASN A 257 26.53 8.43 -23.49
C ASN A 257 27.46 7.52 -22.66
N ALA A 258 26.91 6.90 -21.59
CA ALA A 258 27.60 5.89 -20.80
C ALA A 258 27.93 4.62 -21.62
N ILE A 259 27.08 4.27 -22.60
CA ILE A 259 27.31 3.14 -23.52
C ILE A 259 28.36 3.47 -24.61
N MET A 260 28.51 4.75 -24.94
CA MET A 260 29.47 5.21 -25.96
C MET A 260 30.89 5.47 -25.45
N GLY A 261 31.14 5.36 -24.12
CA GLY A 261 32.49 5.49 -23.56
C GLY A 261 33.04 6.92 -23.62
N GLU A 262 32.19 7.95 -23.63
CA GLU A 262 32.63 9.32 -23.48
C GLU A 262 32.92 9.58 -21.99
N ASP A 263 34.19 9.98 -21.69
CA ASP A 263 34.62 10.40 -20.36
C ASP A 263 33.84 11.66 -19.96
N ILE A 264 32.83 11.51 -19.12
CA ILE A 264 32.10 12.61 -18.51
C ILE A 264 33.00 13.14 -17.39
N ALA A 265 33.42 14.40 -17.49
CA ALA A 265 34.18 15.03 -16.41
C ALA A 265 33.23 15.22 -15.21
N GLU A 266 33.36 14.37 -14.21
CA GLU A 266 32.64 14.43 -12.93
C GLU A 266 33.46 15.29 -11.96
N THR A 267 32.80 16.20 -11.25
CA THR A 267 33.42 17.00 -10.20
C THR A 267 32.81 16.66 -8.85
N GLY A 268 33.54 16.90 -7.75
CA GLY A 268 33.03 16.59 -6.40
C GLY A 268 33.06 15.12 -6.04
N ASP A 269 32.49 14.78 -4.90
CA ASP A 269 32.54 13.43 -4.32
C ASP A 269 31.32 12.57 -4.70
N PHE A 270 30.21 13.21 -5.05
CA PHE A 270 28.97 12.51 -5.45
C PHE A 270 28.12 13.39 -6.36
N ILE A 271 27.31 12.74 -7.20
CA ILE A 271 26.40 13.39 -8.15
C ILE A 271 24.97 13.05 -7.77
N VAL A 272 24.08 14.05 -7.75
CA VAL A 272 22.65 13.92 -7.45
C VAL A 272 21.84 14.00 -8.73
N ASN A 273 21.10 12.96 -9.05
CA ASN A 273 20.09 12.99 -10.10
C ASN A 273 18.69 13.17 -9.47
N GLU A 274 18.24 14.42 -9.41
CA GLU A 274 16.95 14.77 -8.79
C GLU A 274 15.75 14.18 -9.56
N LYS A 275 15.87 14.00 -10.89
CA LYS A 275 14.80 13.41 -11.73
C LYS A 275 14.56 11.93 -11.44
N GLU A 276 15.63 11.18 -11.22
CA GLU A 276 15.58 9.75 -10.94
C GLU A 276 15.62 9.46 -9.43
N LYS A 277 15.69 10.49 -8.60
CA LYS A 277 15.85 10.40 -7.13
C LYS A 277 17.01 9.48 -6.72
N ASN A 278 18.13 9.55 -7.44
CA ASN A 278 19.31 8.71 -7.29
C ASN A 278 20.58 9.52 -7.00
N ILE A 279 21.55 8.88 -6.33
CA ILE A 279 22.87 9.46 -6.01
C ILE A 279 23.94 8.43 -6.33
N ASN A 280 25.00 8.91 -7.01
CA ASN A 280 26.16 8.08 -7.34
C ASN A 280 27.42 8.73 -6.76
N LEU A 281 28.30 7.90 -6.16
CA LEU A 281 29.63 8.32 -5.75
C LEU A 281 30.55 8.44 -6.97
N THR A 282 31.38 9.45 -6.98
CA THR A 282 32.50 9.60 -7.94
C THR A 282 33.69 8.79 -7.45
N GLU A 283 34.75 8.67 -8.30
CA GLU A 283 35.98 8.02 -7.86
C GLU A 283 36.61 8.72 -6.63
N ASP A 284 36.59 10.06 -6.58
CA ASP A 284 37.09 10.82 -5.43
C ASP A 284 36.24 10.54 -4.16
N GLY A 285 34.93 10.39 -4.32
CA GLY A 285 34.01 10.02 -3.25
C GLY A 285 34.30 8.63 -2.71
N VAL A 286 34.49 7.64 -3.58
CA VAL A 286 34.85 6.28 -3.19
C VAL A 286 36.12 6.25 -2.37
N ILE A 287 37.20 6.93 -2.82
CA ILE A 287 38.48 7.02 -2.10
C ILE A 287 38.29 7.64 -0.70
N LYS A 288 37.45 8.66 -0.56
CA LYS A 288 37.18 9.28 0.75
C LYS A 288 36.42 8.32 1.68
N VAL A 289 35.45 7.56 1.15
CA VAL A 289 34.70 6.53 1.91
C VAL A 289 35.64 5.43 2.41
N GLU A 290 36.48 4.87 1.51
CA GLU A 290 37.46 3.85 1.83
C GLU A 290 38.43 4.29 2.92
N LYS A 291 38.92 5.52 2.81
CA LYS A 291 39.82 6.12 3.79
C LYS A 291 39.16 6.33 5.16
N PHE A 292 37.89 6.74 5.18
CA PHE A 292 37.15 7.00 6.43
C PHE A 292 36.87 5.71 7.20
N PHE A 293 36.46 4.64 6.48
CA PHE A 293 36.16 3.35 7.09
C PHE A 293 37.37 2.41 7.21
N HIS A 294 38.55 2.84 6.73
CA HIS A 294 39.80 2.05 6.71
C HIS A 294 39.65 0.71 5.98
N ILE A 295 38.97 0.70 4.83
CA ILE A 295 38.77 -0.44 3.95
C ILE A 295 39.60 -0.30 2.68
N GLU A 296 39.98 -1.41 2.07
CA GLU A 296 40.83 -1.40 0.85
C GLU A 296 40.03 -1.20 -0.43
N ASN A 297 38.81 -1.74 -0.50
CA ASN A 297 37.95 -1.67 -1.67
C ASN A 297 36.49 -1.64 -1.26
N LEU A 298 35.78 -0.56 -1.59
CA LEU A 298 34.35 -0.39 -1.28
C LEU A 298 33.45 -1.39 -2.05
N ALA A 299 33.88 -1.86 -3.21
CA ALA A 299 33.14 -2.79 -4.05
C ALA A 299 33.21 -4.27 -3.60
N ASP A 300 34.00 -4.58 -2.59
CA ASP A 300 34.09 -5.94 -2.06
C ASP A 300 32.78 -6.37 -1.40
N PRO A 301 32.37 -7.65 -1.54
CA PRO A 301 31.12 -8.15 -0.95
C PRO A 301 30.97 -7.90 0.56
N GLU A 302 32.09 -7.86 1.29
CA GLU A 302 32.12 -7.59 2.74
C GLU A 302 31.80 -6.13 3.07
N ASN A 303 31.98 -5.20 2.11
CA ASN A 303 31.82 -3.76 2.29
C ASN A 303 30.53 -3.21 1.69
N LEU A 304 29.67 -4.07 1.07
CA LEU A 304 28.42 -3.64 0.44
C LEU A 304 27.48 -2.93 1.41
N GLU A 305 27.46 -3.34 2.68
CA GLU A 305 26.65 -2.68 3.72
C GLU A 305 27.12 -1.23 3.97
N ILE A 306 28.42 -0.97 3.91
CA ILE A 306 28.98 0.38 4.05
C ILE A 306 28.61 1.22 2.81
N GLN A 307 28.78 0.66 1.61
CA GLN A 307 28.40 1.31 0.36
C GLN A 307 26.92 1.69 0.34
N HIS A 308 26.03 0.77 0.73
CA HIS A 308 24.61 1.00 0.81
C HIS A 308 24.26 2.13 1.80
N ASN A 309 24.80 2.06 3.01
CA ASN A 309 24.48 3.03 4.06
C ASN A 309 24.99 4.43 3.76
N ILE A 310 26.15 4.59 3.10
CA ILE A 310 26.64 5.92 2.71
C ILE A 310 25.76 6.55 1.61
N ILE A 311 25.29 5.75 0.65
CA ILE A 311 24.35 6.20 -0.38
C ILE A 311 23.03 6.63 0.28
N LEU A 312 22.51 5.88 1.25
CA LEU A 312 21.32 6.25 2.01
C LEU A 312 21.50 7.54 2.80
N ALA A 313 22.65 7.73 3.45
CA ALA A 313 22.95 8.97 4.15
C ALA A 313 22.98 10.17 3.20
N LEU A 314 23.61 10.03 2.03
CA LEU A 314 23.61 11.06 1.00
C LEU A 314 22.21 11.35 0.46
N ARG A 315 21.38 10.31 0.23
CA ARG A 315 19.96 10.47 -0.16
C ARG A 315 19.18 11.21 0.91
N ALA A 316 19.35 10.87 2.17
CA ALA A 316 18.69 11.54 3.27
C ALA A 316 19.03 13.04 3.31
N HIS A 317 20.27 13.41 3.04
CA HIS A 317 20.70 14.81 3.04
C HIS A 317 20.27 15.61 1.80
N ASN A 318 20.27 14.99 0.61
CA ASN A 318 20.15 15.71 -0.66
C ASN A 318 18.77 15.54 -1.35
N LEU A 319 18.01 14.51 -1.02
CA LEU A 319 16.74 14.19 -1.68
C LEU A 319 15.55 14.09 -0.71
N MET A 320 15.78 14.14 0.62
CA MET A 320 14.70 14.07 1.61
C MET A 320 14.68 15.35 2.43
N PHE A 321 13.60 16.10 2.35
CA PHE A 321 13.46 17.43 2.94
C PHE A 321 12.46 17.43 4.09
N LYS A 322 12.86 18.05 5.19
CA LYS A 322 11.99 18.28 6.35
C LYS A 322 10.82 19.16 5.95
N ASP A 323 9.65 18.91 6.54
CA ASP A 323 8.38 19.61 6.30
C ASP A 323 7.81 19.43 4.86
N LYS A 324 8.51 18.64 4.01
CA LYS A 324 8.04 18.21 2.70
C LYS A 324 7.80 16.68 2.69
N ASP A 325 8.86 15.90 2.91
CA ASP A 325 8.85 14.45 2.83
C ASP A 325 8.61 13.82 4.22
N TYR A 326 9.03 14.51 5.28
CA TYR A 326 8.86 14.06 6.66
C TYR A 326 8.80 15.26 7.63
N VAL A 327 8.26 15.00 8.83
CA VAL A 327 8.31 15.94 9.97
C VAL A 327 8.96 15.25 11.16
N VAL A 328 9.55 16.04 12.06
CA VAL A 328 10.10 15.56 13.34
C VAL A 328 9.19 16.01 14.47
N LYS A 329 8.62 15.05 15.21
CA LYS A 329 7.73 15.30 16.34
C LYS A 329 8.02 14.28 17.44
N ASP A 330 8.08 14.73 18.70
CA ASP A 330 8.29 13.87 19.87
C ASP A 330 9.54 12.97 19.80
N ASP A 331 10.63 13.49 19.23
CA ASP A 331 11.90 12.77 18.99
C ASP A 331 11.77 11.58 18.01
N GLU A 332 10.79 11.65 17.10
CA GLU A 332 10.57 10.66 16.05
C GLU A 332 10.44 11.33 14.68
N VAL A 333 10.95 10.67 13.64
CA VAL A 333 10.72 11.04 12.25
C VAL A 333 9.39 10.44 11.82
N LEU A 334 8.50 11.28 11.27
CA LEU A 334 7.19 10.87 10.75
C LEU A 334 7.11 11.22 9.27
N ILE A 335 6.73 10.26 8.44
CA ILE A 335 6.59 10.46 7.00
C ILE A 335 5.39 11.36 6.71
N VAL A 336 5.55 12.27 5.75
CA VAL A 336 4.44 13.01 5.13
C VAL A 336 4.15 12.34 3.80
N ASP A 337 2.91 11.96 3.58
CA ASP A 337 2.49 11.38 2.32
C ASP A 337 2.52 12.42 1.20
N GLU A 338 3.28 12.16 0.17
CA GLU A 338 3.48 13.05 -0.98
C GLU A 338 2.14 13.41 -1.68
N PHE A 339 1.16 12.51 -1.65
CA PHE A 339 -0.13 12.68 -2.34
C PHE A 339 -1.18 13.35 -1.47
N THR A 340 -1.29 12.95 -0.22
CA THR A 340 -2.33 13.46 0.67
C THR A 340 -1.83 14.59 1.55
N GLY A 341 -0.51 14.79 1.66
CA GLY A 341 0.11 15.75 2.57
C GLY A 341 -0.14 15.43 4.05
N ARG A 342 -0.56 14.19 4.36
CA ARG A 342 -0.84 13.76 5.72
C ARG A 342 0.38 13.15 6.38
N ILE A 343 0.52 13.40 7.69
CA ILE A 343 1.48 12.62 8.49
C ILE A 343 1.00 11.18 8.54
N MET A 344 1.92 10.27 8.29
CA MET A 344 1.69 8.83 8.37
C MET A 344 2.42 8.25 9.58
N PRO A 345 1.80 8.28 10.76
CA PRO A 345 2.42 7.74 11.96
C PRO A 345 2.58 6.23 11.83
N GLY A 346 3.72 5.70 12.31
CA GLY A 346 4.02 4.28 12.21
C GLY A 346 4.60 3.82 10.86
N ARG A 347 4.43 4.58 9.77
CA ARG A 347 5.15 4.33 8.51
C ARG A 347 6.63 4.63 8.66
N ARG A 348 7.44 3.80 8.02
CA ARG A 348 8.88 4.00 7.90
C ARG A 348 9.30 3.83 6.44
N TYR A 349 10.30 4.60 6.01
CA TYR A 349 10.94 4.33 4.73
C TYR A 349 11.65 2.98 4.79
N SER A 350 11.61 2.21 3.70
CA SER A 350 12.29 0.93 3.57
C SER A 350 13.81 1.07 3.46
N ASP A 351 14.47 -0.06 3.45
CA ASP A 351 15.87 -0.25 3.07
C ASP A 351 16.87 0.60 3.85
N GLY A 352 16.57 0.96 5.10
CA GLY A 352 17.46 1.77 5.95
C GLY A 352 17.35 3.28 5.76
N LEU A 353 16.57 3.78 4.77
CA LEU A 353 16.45 5.22 4.51
C LEU A 353 15.84 5.97 5.71
N HIS A 354 14.91 5.35 6.43
CA HIS A 354 14.31 5.96 7.60
C HIS A 354 15.34 6.17 8.72
N GLN A 355 16.20 5.18 8.93
CA GLN A 355 17.31 5.24 9.89
C GLN A 355 18.34 6.30 9.49
N ALA A 356 18.63 6.44 8.20
CA ALA A 356 19.50 7.49 7.68
C ALA A 356 18.91 8.89 7.94
N ILE A 357 17.58 9.05 7.83
CA ILE A 357 16.90 10.32 8.17
C ILE A 357 16.89 10.52 9.70
N GLU A 358 16.66 9.47 10.51
CA GLU A 358 16.75 9.54 11.97
C GLU A 358 18.16 10.00 12.39
N ALA A 359 19.23 9.47 11.75
CA ALA A 359 20.61 9.90 11.99
C ALA A 359 20.84 11.37 11.57
N LYS A 360 20.34 11.77 10.40
CA LYS A 360 20.40 13.15 9.90
C LYS A 360 19.78 14.17 10.85
N GLU A 361 18.61 13.85 11.40
CA GLU A 361 17.86 14.72 12.31
C GLU A 361 18.30 14.60 13.78
N HIS A 362 19.31 13.75 14.07
CA HIS A 362 19.83 13.50 15.40
C HIS A 362 18.78 13.01 16.40
N VAL A 363 17.74 12.33 15.93
CA VAL A 363 16.82 11.59 16.77
C VAL A 363 17.34 10.18 17.00
N LYS A 364 16.76 9.46 17.95
CA LYS A 364 17.20 8.10 18.26
C LYS A 364 17.02 7.16 17.08
N VAL A 365 18.12 6.68 16.48
CA VAL A 365 18.08 5.70 15.40
C VAL A 365 17.52 4.40 15.93
N LYS A 366 16.38 3.96 15.40
CA LYS A 366 15.76 2.69 15.75
C LYS A 366 16.41 1.57 14.93
N ARG A 367 16.39 0.33 15.47
CA ARG A 367 16.93 -0.83 14.74
C ARG A 367 16.17 -1.02 13.42
N GLU A 368 16.86 -1.56 12.42
CA GLU A 368 16.22 -2.00 11.19
C GLU A 368 15.11 -3.00 11.47
N SER A 369 14.12 -2.97 10.62
CA SER A 369 13.02 -3.93 10.66
C SER A 369 13.31 -5.04 9.65
N LYS A 370 13.10 -6.28 10.06
CA LYS A 370 13.10 -7.43 9.17
C LYS A 370 11.71 -7.61 8.57
N THR A 371 11.59 -7.88 7.27
CA THR A 371 10.32 -8.17 6.62
C THR A 371 9.80 -9.55 7.10
N LEU A 372 8.63 -9.57 7.71
CA LEU A 372 7.97 -10.81 8.13
C LEU A 372 6.94 -11.29 7.09
N ALA A 373 6.22 -10.37 6.50
CA ALA A 373 5.25 -10.64 5.44
C ALA A 373 5.06 -9.40 4.59
N THR A 374 4.82 -9.59 3.30
CA THR A 374 4.61 -8.51 2.34
C THR A 374 3.59 -8.90 1.29
N ILE A 375 2.83 -7.92 0.78
CA ILE A 375 1.97 -8.06 -0.40
C ILE A 375 1.78 -6.70 -1.06
N THR A 376 1.74 -6.65 -2.38
CA THR A 376 1.35 -5.44 -3.11
C THR A 376 -0.17 -5.29 -3.14
N PHE A 377 -0.67 -4.04 -3.27
CA PHE A 377 -2.11 -3.82 -3.46
C PHE A 377 -2.62 -4.49 -4.73
N GLN A 378 -1.80 -4.50 -5.79
CA GLN A 378 -2.12 -5.18 -7.04
C GLN A 378 -2.46 -6.66 -6.80
N ASN A 379 -1.56 -7.37 -6.14
CA ASN A 379 -1.74 -8.79 -5.85
C ASN A 379 -2.86 -9.04 -4.83
N LEU A 380 -3.04 -8.17 -3.84
CA LEU A 380 -4.13 -8.27 -2.87
C LEU A 380 -5.50 -8.18 -3.55
N PHE A 381 -5.73 -7.12 -4.33
CA PHE A 381 -7.03 -6.93 -4.99
C PHE A 381 -7.28 -7.91 -6.14
N ASN A 382 -6.23 -8.44 -6.77
CA ASN A 382 -6.36 -9.50 -7.76
C ASN A 382 -6.78 -10.86 -7.17
N LYS A 383 -6.73 -11.03 -5.84
CA LYS A 383 -7.28 -12.22 -5.16
C LYS A 383 -8.80 -12.23 -5.03
N TYR A 384 -9.45 -11.07 -5.18
CA TYR A 384 -10.91 -11.05 -5.22
C TYR A 384 -11.45 -11.70 -6.48
N GLU A 385 -12.45 -12.55 -6.34
CA GLU A 385 -13.15 -13.14 -7.49
C GLU A 385 -13.84 -12.05 -8.33
N LYS A 386 -14.36 -11.02 -7.65
CA LYS A 386 -14.99 -9.87 -8.29
C LYS A 386 -14.52 -8.59 -7.59
N LYS A 387 -14.13 -7.61 -8.37
CA LYS A 387 -13.75 -6.28 -7.87
C LYS A 387 -14.32 -5.20 -8.75
N ALA A 388 -14.70 -4.09 -8.15
CA ALA A 388 -15.22 -2.92 -8.82
C ALA A 388 -14.68 -1.65 -8.15
N GLY A 389 -14.68 -0.55 -8.87
CA GLY A 389 -14.17 0.71 -8.34
C GLY A 389 -15.03 1.90 -8.71
N MET A 390 -14.97 2.94 -7.89
CA MET A 390 -15.62 4.22 -8.18
C MET A 390 -14.69 5.37 -7.83
N THR A 391 -14.67 6.39 -8.68
CA THR A 391 -13.94 7.65 -8.49
C THR A 391 -14.46 8.72 -9.42
N GLY A 392 -14.01 9.97 -9.27
CA GLY A 392 -14.31 11.07 -10.20
C GLY A 392 -13.30 11.23 -11.33
N THR A 393 -12.21 10.43 -11.37
CA THR A 393 -11.03 10.71 -12.18
C THR A 393 -10.24 9.45 -12.58
N ALA A 394 -10.89 8.41 -13.11
CA ALA A 394 -10.22 7.17 -13.49
C ALA A 394 -9.75 7.13 -14.96
N LEU A 395 -10.42 7.84 -15.84
CA LEU A 395 -10.25 7.71 -17.30
C LEU A 395 -8.81 8.00 -17.77
N THR A 396 -8.08 8.86 -17.05
CA THR A 396 -6.67 9.15 -17.36
C THR A 396 -5.76 7.94 -17.19
N GLU A 397 -6.13 7.01 -16.31
CA GLU A 397 -5.38 5.80 -15.95
C GLU A 397 -6.08 4.52 -16.46
N GLU A 398 -7.03 4.63 -17.40
CA GLU A 398 -7.82 3.49 -17.92
C GLU A 398 -6.92 2.34 -18.41
N LYS A 399 -5.79 2.68 -19.05
CA LYS A 399 -4.84 1.69 -19.54
C LYS A 399 -4.31 0.81 -18.40
N GLU A 400 -3.89 1.44 -17.30
CA GLU A 400 -3.34 0.73 -16.14
C GLU A 400 -4.41 -0.11 -15.44
N PHE A 401 -5.62 0.42 -15.25
CA PHE A 401 -6.73 -0.34 -14.69
C PHE A 401 -7.07 -1.59 -15.50
N ARG A 402 -6.99 -1.49 -16.81
CA ARG A 402 -7.27 -2.63 -17.70
C ARG A 402 -6.14 -3.66 -17.70
N GLU A 403 -4.88 -3.22 -17.81
CA GLU A 403 -3.73 -4.11 -17.94
C GLU A 403 -3.37 -4.80 -16.63
N ILE A 404 -3.44 -4.11 -15.49
CA ILE A 404 -3.04 -4.65 -14.18
C ILE A 404 -4.22 -5.31 -13.45
N TYR A 405 -5.39 -4.67 -13.46
CA TYR A 405 -6.53 -5.11 -12.65
C TYR A 405 -7.66 -5.75 -13.44
N GLY A 406 -7.60 -5.74 -14.76
CA GLY A 406 -8.65 -6.29 -15.63
C GLY A 406 -9.96 -5.51 -15.58
N MET A 407 -9.94 -4.25 -15.14
CA MET A 407 -11.11 -3.39 -15.02
C MET A 407 -11.09 -2.29 -16.08
N ASP A 408 -12.17 -2.11 -16.81
CA ASP A 408 -12.34 -0.97 -17.70
C ASP A 408 -13.09 0.19 -17.00
N VAL A 409 -12.94 1.39 -17.53
CA VAL A 409 -13.51 2.62 -16.97
C VAL A 409 -14.71 3.07 -17.81
N ILE A 410 -15.85 3.27 -17.15
CA ILE A 410 -17.06 3.81 -17.80
C ILE A 410 -17.35 5.19 -17.23
N GLU A 411 -17.23 6.20 -18.07
CA GLU A 411 -17.59 7.57 -17.71
C GLU A 411 -19.11 7.74 -17.72
N ILE A 412 -19.67 8.11 -16.57
CA ILE A 412 -21.11 8.30 -16.37
C ILE A 412 -21.41 9.79 -16.47
N PRO A 413 -22.44 10.20 -17.23
CA PRO A 413 -22.82 11.61 -17.29
C PRO A 413 -23.29 12.11 -15.93
N THR A 414 -23.08 13.39 -15.63
CA THR A 414 -23.55 14.03 -14.40
C THR A 414 -25.08 14.16 -14.40
N ASN A 415 -25.68 14.08 -13.20
CA ASN A 415 -27.14 14.24 -13.03
C ASN A 415 -27.62 15.62 -13.52
N VAL A 416 -26.87 16.66 -13.17
CA VAL A 416 -27.07 18.03 -13.65
C VAL A 416 -25.80 18.50 -14.36
N PRO A 417 -25.89 19.20 -15.51
CA PRO A 417 -24.72 19.69 -16.23
C PRO A 417 -23.80 20.55 -15.37
N VAL A 418 -22.49 20.35 -15.50
CA VAL A 418 -21.49 21.17 -14.81
C VAL A 418 -21.40 22.53 -15.48
N ILE A 419 -21.63 23.60 -14.72
CA ILE A 419 -21.57 25.00 -15.18
C ILE A 419 -20.33 25.74 -14.69
N ARG A 420 -19.44 25.07 -13.95
CA ARG A 420 -18.17 25.64 -13.49
C ARG A 420 -17.32 26.12 -14.65
N LYS A 421 -16.65 27.26 -14.44
CA LYS A 421 -15.74 27.85 -15.40
C LYS A 421 -14.30 27.46 -15.06
N ASP A 422 -13.67 26.68 -15.90
CA ASP A 422 -12.26 26.33 -15.76
C ASP A 422 -11.43 27.27 -16.63
N LEU A 423 -10.71 28.22 -15.97
CA LEU A 423 -9.90 29.23 -16.63
C LEU A 423 -8.52 28.64 -17.01
N GLU A 424 -7.89 29.25 -18.04
CA GLU A 424 -6.52 28.93 -18.45
C GLU A 424 -5.52 29.21 -17.31
N ASP A 425 -4.41 28.46 -17.31
CA ASP A 425 -3.36 28.63 -16.32
C ASP A 425 -2.72 30.01 -16.42
N ALA A 426 -2.47 30.62 -15.27
CA ALA A 426 -1.73 31.87 -15.15
C ALA A 426 -0.27 31.56 -14.81
N VAL A 427 0.66 31.79 -15.71
CA VAL A 427 2.08 31.45 -15.52
C VAL A 427 2.92 32.69 -15.28
N TYR A 428 3.75 32.65 -14.26
CA TYR A 428 4.64 33.72 -13.82
C TYR A 428 6.10 33.28 -13.93
N LYS A 429 7.01 34.24 -13.96
CA LYS A 429 8.44 33.96 -14.06
C LYS A 429 8.98 33.38 -12.73
N THR A 430 8.58 33.95 -11.60
CA THR A 430 9.06 33.57 -10.27
C THR A 430 7.96 33.14 -9.33
N GLN A 431 8.29 32.32 -8.33
CA GLN A 431 7.35 31.91 -7.28
C GLN A 431 6.82 33.10 -6.49
N LYS A 432 7.66 34.12 -6.26
CA LYS A 432 7.28 35.34 -5.54
C LYS A 432 6.17 36.10 -6.25
N GLU A 433 6.24 36.23 -7.58
CA GLU A 433 5.20 36.86 -8.40
C GLU A 433 3.91 36.03 -8.37
N LYS A 434 4.02 34.73 -8.53
CA LYS A 434 2.93 33.76 -8.44
C LYS A 434 2.15 33.92 -7.13
N PHE A 435 2.82 33.83 -5.98
CA PHE A 435 2.14 33.94 -4.69
C PHE A 435 1.52 35.32 -4.44
N ARG A 436 2.11 36.40 -5.00
CA ARG A 436 1.49 37.73 -4.94
C ARG A 436 0.18 37.75 -5.72
N ALA A 437 0.18 37.20 -6.94
CA ALA A 437 -1.02 37.10 -7.78
C ALA A 437 -2.10 36.19 -7.18
N VAL A 438 -1.71 35.09 -6.52
CA VAL A 438 -2.63 34.25 -5.74
C VAL A 438 -3.31 35.04 -4.63
N CYS A 439 -2.54 35.84 -3.85
CA CYS A 439 -3.10 36.68 -2.81
C CYS A 439 -4.07 37.73 -3.36
N ASP A 440 -3.75 38.36 -4.51
CA ASP A 440 -4.60 39.35 -5.16
C ASP A 440 -5.92 38.72 -5.62
N ALA A 441 -5.88 37.51 -6.19
CA ALA A 441 -7.05 36.74 -6.60
C ALA A 441 -7.94 36.30 -5.43
N ILE A 442 -7.33 35.99 -4.26
CA ILE A 442 -8.06 35.68 -3.04
C ILE A 442 -8.75 36.94 -2.49
N GLU A 443 -8.04 38.07 -2.45
CA GLU A 443 -8.58 39.37 -1.98
C GLU A 443 -9.75 39.82 -2.84
N GLU A 444 -9.65 39.70 -4.17
CA GLU A 444 -10.73 40.00 -5.11
C GLU A 444 -11.96 39.08 -4.90
N ALA A 445 -11.77 37.79 -4.68
CA ALA A 445 -12.88 36.87 -4.42
C ALA A 445 -13.53 37.15 -3.06
N HIS A 446 -12.71 37.37 -2.03
CA HIS A 446 -13.20 37.72 -0.68
C HIS A 446 -13.98 39.03 -0.66
N ALA A 447 -13.56 40.03 -1.42
CA ALA A 447 -14.31 41.30 -1.56
C ALA A 447 -15.68 41.10 -2.22
N ARG A 448 -15.90 40.00 -2.94
CA ARG A 448 -17.18 39.58 -3.54
C ARG A 448 -17.97 38.59 -2.69
N HIS A 449 -17.54 38.32 -1.48
CA HIS A 449 -18.08 37.27 -0.58
C HIS A 449 -18.03 35.85 -1.15
N GLN A 450 -17.18 35.63 -2.18
CA GLN A 450 -17.02 34.35 -2.83
C GLN A 450 -16.10 33.44 -1.99
N PRO A 451 -16.50 32.22 -1.63
CA PRO A 451 -15.62 31.30 -0.90
C PRO A 451 -14.47 30.83 -1.81
N VAL A 452 -13.29 30.67 -1.22
CA VAL A 452 -12.06 30.30 -1.91
C VAL A 452 -11.43 29.08 -1.26
N LEU A 453 -11.12 28.07 -2.05
CA LEU A 453 -10.30 26.92 -1.67
C LEU A 453 -8.98 26.97 -2.44
N VAL A 454 -7.89 27.09 -1.73
CA VAL A 454 -6.54 27.13 -2.30
C VAL A 454 -5.86 25.78 -2.10
N GLY A 455 -5.47 25.14 -3.19
CA GLY A 455 -4.67 23.91 -3.19
C GLY A 455 -3.18 24.23 -3.26
N THR A 456 -2.39 23.72 -2.29
CA THR A 456 -0.92 23.79 -2.29
C THR A 456 -0.34 22.38 -2.26
N ILE A 457 0.87 22.19 -2.80
CA ILE A 457 1.52 20.87 -2.79
C ILE A 457 2.26 20.64 -1.47
N THR A 458 2.98 21.66 -0.97
CA THR A 458 3.82 21.52 0.22
C THR A 458 3.26 22.26 1.43
N ILE A 459 3.62 21.78 2.63
CA ILE A 459 3.30 22.46 3.90
C ILE A 459 3.95 23.85 3.92
N GLU A 460 5.19 23.97 3.40
CA GLU A 460 5.93 25.22 3.34
C GLU A 460 5.17 26.28 2.52
N ASN A 461 4.68 25.93 1.34
CA ASN A 461 3.88 26.83 0.51
C ASN A 461 2.56 27.21 1.18
N SER A 462 1.93 26.30 1.92
CA SER A 462 0.70 26.61 2.68
C SER A 462 0.97 27.60 3.82
N GLU A 463 2.07 27.45 4.54
CA GLU A 463 2.49 28.34 5.62
C GLU A 463 2.95 29.70 5.08
N LEU A 464 3.70 29.73 3.97
CA LEU A 464 4.10 30.97 3.29
C LEU A 464 2.88 31.78 2.88
N LEU A 465 1.92 31.14 2.19
CA LEU A 465 0.67 31.80 1.76
C LEU A 465 -0.15 32.27 2.96
N SER A 466 -0.27 31.46 4.00
CA SER A 466 -0.93 31.86 5.26
C SER A 466 -0.28 33.11 5.87
N GLY A 467 1.05 33.15 5.89
CA GLY A 467 1.79 34.33 6.37
C GLY A 467 1.53 35.61 5.55
N MET A 468 1.38 35.46 4.21
CA MET A 468 1.07 36.57 3.32
C MET A 468 -0.37 37.05 3.49
N LEU A 469 -1.35 36.15 3.63
CA LEU A 469 -2.76 36.50 3.85
C LEU A 469 -2.99 37.18 5.24
N LYS A 470 -2.28 36.70 6.28
CA LYS A 470 -2.30 37.37 7.60
C LYS A 470 -1.83 38.84 7.54
N LYS A 471 -0.78 39.11 6.74
CA LYS A 471 -0.28 40.49 6.52
C LYS A 471 -1.30 41.38 5.80
N ARG A 472 -2.18 40.80 4.95
CA ARG A 472 -3.26 41.47 4.26
C ARG A 472 -4.56 41.56 5.08
N GLY A 473 -4.59 40.97 6.29
CA GLY A 473 -5.75 40.99 7.18
C GLY A 473 -6.88 40.04 6.76
N ILE A 474 -6.65 39.11 5.85
CA ILE A 474 -7.64 38.13 5.37
C ILE A 474 -7.72 36.97 6.36
N ARG A 475 -8.91 36.72 6.92
CA ARG A 475 -9.17 35.56 7.77
C ARG A 475 -9.19 34.31 6.91
N HIS A 476 -8.49 33.24 7.32
CA HIS A 476 -8.42 32.00 6.60
C HIS A 476 -8.14 30.82 7.53
N ASN A 477 -8.54 29.63 7.08
CA ASN A 477 -8.21 28.35 7.70
C ASN A 477 -7.07 27.68 6.93
N VAL A 478 -6.18 26.99 7.63
CA VAL A 478 -5.10 26.22 7.02
C VAL A 478 -5.29 24.76 7.39
N LEU A 479 -5.34 23.91 6.37
CA LEU A 479 -5.49 22.48 6.47
C LEU A 479 -4.25 21.83 5.88
N ASN A 480 -3.36 21.37 6.75
CA ASN A 480 -2.16 20.65 6.39
C ASN A 480 -1.94 19.50 7.39
N ALA A 481 -0.91 18.67 7.13
CA ALA A 481 -0.60 17.50 7.93
C ALA A 481 -0.43 17.76 9.45
N LYS A 482 -0.21 19.01 9.86
CA LYS A 482 -0.09 19.38 11.29
C LYS A 482 -1.46 19.48 12.01
N PHE A 483 -2.58 19.62 11.26
CA PHE A 483 -3.91 19.92 11.79
C PHE A 483 -5.01 18.94 11.32
N HIS A 484 -4.67 17.69 11.08
CA HIS A 484 -5.56 16.70 10.45
C HIS A 484 -6.78 16.30 11.31
N GLU A 485 -6.75 16.46 12.63
CA GLU A 485 -7.84 16.04 13.53
C GLU A 485 -9.16 16.83 13.30
N MET A 486 -9.07 18.07 12.82
CA MET A 486 -10.22 18.95 12.53
C MET A 486 -10.53 19.06 11.03
N GLU A 487 -9.94 18.20 10.22
CA GLU A 487 -10.00 18.26 8.75
C GLU A 487 -11.44 18.32 8.22
N ALA A 488 -12.30 17.40 8.65
CA ALA A 488 -13.66 17.28 8.15
C ALA A 488 -14.51 18.51 8.46
N GLU A 489 -14.34 19.12 9.64
CA GLU A 489 -15.06 20.33 10.05
C GLU A 489 -14.62 21.54 9.23
N ILE A 490 -13.30 21.72 9.04
CA ILE A 490 -12.75 22.83 8.26
C ILE A 490 -13.20 22.76 6.81
N VAL A 491 -13.18 21.53 6.21
CA VAL A 491 -13.61 21.35 4.83
C VAL A 491 -15.12 21.57 4.67
N ALA A 492 -15.94 21.13 5.62
CA ALA A 492 -17.38 21.37 5.59
C ALA A 492 -17.72 22.87 5.59
N GLN A 493 -16.91 23.69 6.26
CA GLN A 493 -17.07 25.15 6.31
C GLN A 493 -16.48 25.88 5.12
N ALA A 494 -15.68 25.23 4.26
CA ALA A 494 -15.01 25.87 3.13
C ALA A 494 -15.97 26.42 2.04
N GLY A 495 -17.22 26.00 2.05
CA GLY A 495 -18.27 26.46 1.12
C GLY A 495 -19.12 27.63 1.63
N VAL A 496 -18.92 28.11 2.86
CA VAL A 496 -19.65 29.23 3.44
C VAL A 496 -19.09 30.54 2.88
N HIS A 497 -19.96 31.57 2.69
CA HIS A 497 -19.53 32.86 2.20
C HIS A 497 -18.35 33.42 3.03
N ASP A 498 -17.49 34.18 2.39
CA ASP A 498 -16.23 34.74 2.96
C ASP A 498 -15.21 33.71 3.43
N ALA A 499 -15.47 32.40 3.31
CA ALA A 499 -14.51 31.39 3.73
C ALA A 499 -13.29 31.37 2.80
N VAL A 500 -12.10 31.46 3.38
CA VAL A 500 -10.84 31.22 2.69
C VAL A 500 -10.17 30.03 3.35
N THR A 501 -9.95 28.95 2.59
CA THR A 501 -9.33 27.74 3.09
C THR A 501 -8.10 27.38 2.25
N ILE A 502 -6.96 27.23 2.89
CA ILE A 502 -5.73 26.74 2.27
C ILE A 502 -5.62 25.26 2.64
N ALA A 503 -5.55 24.39 1.66
CA ALA A 503 -5.42 22.96 1.88
C ALA A 503 -4.20 22.40 1.14
N THR A 504 -3.38 21.61 1.83
CA THR A 504 -2.34 20.82 1.15
C THR A 504 -2.97 19.61 0.49
N ASN A 505 -2.63 19.40 -0.78
CA ASN A 505 -3.05 18.28 -1.61
C ASN A 505 -4.51 17.86 -1.41
N MET A 506 -4.73 16.60 -1.13
CA MET A 506 -6.03 15.94 -1.08
C MET A 506 -6.74 16.04 0.27
N ALA A 507 -6.34 16.97 1.13
CA ALA A 507 -7.03 17.19 2.41
C ALA A 507 -8.54 17.37 2.19
N GLY A 508 -9.35 16.66 2.98
CA GLY A 508 -10.81 16.64 2.84
C GLY A 508 -11.33 15.78 1.68
N ARG A 509 -10.55 14.85 1.12
CA ARG A 509 -11.04 13.87 0.15
C ARG A 509 -12.19 13.05 0.76
N GLY A 510 -13.23 12.77 -0.03
CA GLY A 510 -14.44 12.08 0.47
C GLY A 510 -15.39 12.96 1.30
N THR A 511 -15.04 14.24 1.58
CA THR A 511 -15.89 15.18 2.29
C THR A 511 -16.55 16.12 1.28
N ASP A 512 -17.87 16.31 1.42
CA ASP A 512 -18.64 17.21 0.56
C ASP A 512 -18.58 18.66 1.07
N ILE A 513 -18.34 19.60 0.15
CA ILE A 513 -18.36 21.05 0.42
C ILE A 513 -19.73 21.57 0.01
N LYS A 514 -20.53 21.95 0.98
CA LYS A 514 -21.87 22.52 0.75
C LYS A 514 -21.79 24.04 0.68
N LEU A 515 -22.39 24.62 -0.36
CA LEU A 515 -22.49 26.06 -0.50
C LEU A 515 -23.75 26.58 0.19
N ASP A 516 -23.66 27.72 0.84
CA ASP A 516 -24.82 28.50 1.24
C ASP A 516 -25.38 29.35 0.07
N ASP A 517 -26.53 29.98 0.26
CA ASP A 517 -27.19 30.75 -0.79
C ASP A 517 -26.39 31.99 -1.18
N GLU A 518 -25.68 32.61 -0.24
CA GLU A 518 -24.84 33.78 -0.47
C GLU A 518 -23.62 33.39 -1.33
N SER A 519 -22.99 32.26 -1.03
CA SER A 519 -21.89 31.73 -1.83
C SER A 519 -22.33 31.41 -3.28
N ARG A 520 -23.53 30.83 -3.46
CA ARG A 520 -24.07 30.59 -4.81
C ARG A 520 -24.29 31.88 -5.57
N ALA A 521 -24.84 32.90 -4.91
CA ALA A 521 -25.06 34.21 -5.51
C ALA A 521 -23.75 34.94 -5.84
N ALA A 522 -22.70 34.74 -5.05
CA ALA A 522 -21.36 35.30 -5.26
C ALA A 522 -20.56 34.59 -6.41
N GLY A 523 -21.10 33.54 -7.01
CA GLY A 523 -20.46 32.80 -8.11
C GLY A 523 -19.96 31.41 -7.73
N GLY A 524 -20.30 30.91 -6.54
CA GLY A 524 -19.93 29.61 -6.04
C GLY A 524 -18.47 29.51 -5.57
N LEU A 525 -18.01 28.31 -5.29
CA LEU A 525 -16.67 28.06 -4.79
C LEU A 525 -15.59 28.34 -5.87
N LYS A 526 -14.63 29.18 -5.52
CA LYS A 526 -13.44 29.45 -6.36
C LYS A 526 -12.30 28.53 -5.94
N ILE A 527 -11.78 27.77 -6.88
CA ILE A 527 -10.60 26.89 -6.71
C ILE A 527 -9.38 27.63 -7.24
N ILE A 528 -8.35 27.71 -6.42
CA ILE A 528 -7.03 28.23 -6.80
C ILE A 528 -6.01 27.11 -6.59
N GLY A 529 -5.38 26.60 -7.65
CA GLY A 529 -4.21 25.72 -7.55
C GLY A 529 -2.94 26.57 -7.59
N THR A 530 -2.03 26.40 -6.65
CA THR A 530 -0.76 27.15 -6.63
C THR A 530 0.33 26.49 -7.46
N GLU A 531 0.13 25.23 -7.85
CA GLU A 531 1.03 24.42 -8.66
C GLU A 531 0.23 23.34 -9.38
N ARG A 532 0.78 22.78 -10.47
CA ARG A 532 0.27 21.55 -11.07
C ARG A 532 0.90 20.35 -10.40
N HIS A 533 0.09 19.37 -10.07
CA HIS A 533 0.54 18.10 -9.49
C HIS A 533 1.23 17.23 -10.54
N GLU A 534 1.91 16.19 -10.11
CA GLU A 534 2.55 15.21 -10.97
C GLU A 534 1.54 14.47 -11.88
N SER A 535 0.28 14.38 -11.48
CA SER A 535 -0.81 13.74 -12.22
C SER A 535 -1.95 14.70 -12.49
N ARG A 536 -2.42 14.72 -13.76
CA ARG A 536 -3.62 15.47 -14.20
C ARG A 536 -4.87 15.07 -13.41
N ARG A 537 -4.91 13.84 -12.95
CA ARG A 537 -6.00 13.30 -12.14
C ARG A 537 -6.16 14.06 -10.83
N ILE A 538 -5.07 14.36 -10.13
CA ILE A 538 -5.08 15.12 -8.87
C ILE A 538 -5.56 16.56 -9.12
N ASP A 539 -5.14 17.20 -10.21
CA ASP A 539 -5.62 18.52 -10.61
C ASP A 539 -7.14 18.49 -10.85
N ASN A 540 -7.65 17.46 -11.54
CA ASN A 540 -9.09 17.30 -11.79
C ASN A 540 -9.88 17.04 -10.50
N GLN A 541 -9.32 16.35 -9.53
CA GLN A 541 -9.94 16.17 -8.22
C GLN A 541 -10.03 17.48 -7.44
N LEU A 542 -9.01 18.33 -7.53
CA LEU A 542 -9.04 19.66 -6.91
C LEU A 542 -10.12 20.53 -7.60
N ARG A 543 -10.16 20.58 -8.92
CA ARG A 543 -11.22 21.29 -9.68
C ARG A 543 -12.61 20.74 -9.34
N GLY A 544 -12.76 19.44 -9.20
CA GLY A 544 -14.02 18.75 -8.90
C GLY A 544 -14.62 19.06 -7.54
N ARG A 545 -13.91 19.80 -6.68
CA ARG A 545 -14.49 20.28 -5.44
C ARG A 545 -15.49 21.40 -5.62
N SER A 546 -15.47 22.07 -6.78
CA SER A 546 -16.39 23.15 -7.17
C SER A 546 -17.27 22.71 -8.34
N GLY A 547 -18.43 23.36 -8.50
CA GLY A 547 -19.37 23.11 -9.61
C GLY A 547 -20.11 21.78 -9.49
N ARG A 548 -20.52 21.38 -8.29
CA ARG A 548 -21.25 20.13 -8.00
C ARG A 548 -22.74 20.33 -8.16
N GLN A 549 -23.44 19.33 -8.70
CA GLN A 549 -24.92 19.30 -8.83
C GLN A 549 -25.51 20.59 -9.44
N GLY A 550 -24.79 21.18 -10.41
CA GLY A 550 -25.25 22.41 -11.08
C GLY A 550 -24.94 23.71 -10.32
N ASP A 551 -24.22 23.65 -9.21
CA ASP A 551 -23.73 24.86 -8.53
C ASP A 551 -22.75 25.64 -9.43
N PRO A 552 -22.74 26.98 -9.38
CA PRO A 552 -21.74 27.78 -10.04
C PRO A 552 -20.36 27.55 -9.40
N GLY A 553 -19.30 27.90 -10.11
CA GLY A 553 -17.95 27.79 -9.61
C GLY A 553 -16.91 28.25 -10.63
N GLU A 554 -15.67 28.39 -10.16
CA GLU A 554 -14.54 28.80 -10.96
C GLU A 554 -13.29 28.05 -10.52
N SER A 555 -12.43 27.68 -11.47
CA SER A 555 -11.11 27.13 -11.13
C SER A 555 -10.01 27.76 -11.96
N ARG A 556 -8.84 27.99 -11.34
CA ARG A 556 -7.63 28.47 -12.00
C ARG A 556 -6.37 27.97 -11.32
N PHE A 557 -5.35 27.62 -12.10
CA PHE A 557 -4.01 27.31 -11.61
C PHE A 557 -3.08 28.51 -11.82
N TYR A 558 -2.27 28.79 -10.82
CA TYR A 558 -1.23 29.82 -10.81
C TYR A 558 0.12 29.13 -10.72
N LEU A 559 0.97 29.27 -11.73
CA LEU A 559 2.19 28.51 -11.92
C LEU A 559 3.40 29.43 -12.01
N SER A 560 4.57 28.89 -11.69
CA SER A 560 5.84 29.56 -11.88
C SER A 560 6.81 28.66 -12.67
N LEU A 561 7.74 29.27 -13.40
CA LEU A 561 8.83 28.54 -14.07
C LEU A 561 9.78 27.87 -13.07
N GLU A 562 9.78 28.34 -11.81
CA GLU A 562 10.56 27.78 -10.72
C GLU A 562 9.87 26.59 -10.04
N ASP A 563 8.62 26.27 -10.38
CA ASP A 563 7.90 25.12 -9.84
C ASP A 563 8.56 23.81 -10.31
N ASP A 564 8.66 22.82 -9.44
CA ASP A 564 9.40 21.57 -9.67
C ASP A 564 8.99 20.86 -10.96
N LEU A 565 7.69 20.84 -11.29
CA LEU A 565 7.19 20.25 -12.52
C LEU A 565 7.82 20.90 -13.77
N LEU A 566 7.87 22.22 -13.80
CA LEU A 566 8.40 22.95 -14.95
C LEU A 566 9.93 22.96 -14.95
N ARG A 567 10.57 23.05 -13.78
CA ARG A 567 12.02 23.02 -13.62
C ARG A 567 12.62 21.68 -14.03
N LEU A 568 12.01 20.56 -13.59
CA LEU A 568 12.56 19.21 -13.79
C LEU A 568 12.13 18.59 -15.13
N PHE A 569 10.91 18.86 -15.60
CA PHE A 569 10.32 18.19 -16.75
C PHE A 569 9.94 19.14 -17.89
N GLY A 570 10.11 20.47 -17.69
CA GLY A 570 9.97 21.45 -18.76
C GLY A 570 11.01 21.23 -19.84
N SER A 571 10.66 21.40 -21.13
CA SER A 571 11.64 21.30 -22.19
C SER A 571 12.48 22.59 -22.27
N ASP A 572 13.79 22.46 -22.61
CA ASP A 572 14.67 23.63 -22.84
C ASP A 572 14.10 24.60 -23.89
N ARG A 573 13.34 24.07 -24.85
CA ARG A 573 12.61 24.89 -25.83
C ARG A 573 11.51 25.74 -25.18
N LEU A 574 10.86 25.25 -24.13
CA LEU A 574 9.86 25.98 -23.37
C LEU A 574 10.52 27.15 -22.62
N MET A 575 11.65 26.87 -21.95
CA MET A 575 12.42 27.87 -21.22
C MET A 575 12.97 28.93 -22.17
N ALA A 576 13.58 28.55 -23.30
CA ALA A 576 14.06 29.45 -24.33
C ALA A 576 12.94 30.30 -24.96
N MET A 577 11.73 29.75 -25.11
CA MET A 577 10.57 30.49 -25.57
C MET A 577 10.14 31.57 -24.57
N PHE A 578 10.17 31.28 -23.27
CA PHE A 578 9.88 32.25 -22.22
C PHE A 578 10.90 33.40 -22.20
N GLU A 579 12.18 33.09 -22.32
CA GLU A 579 13.23 34.09 -22.39
C GLU A 579 13.09 34.98 -23.62
N ALA A 580 12.73 34.38 -24.77
CA ALA A 580 12.50 35.09 -26.01
C ALA A 580 11.26 36.00 -26.02
N MET A 581 10.24 35.68 -25.23
CA MET A 581 9.03 36.50 -25.08
C MET A 581 9.25 37.81 -24.33
N GLY A 582 10.37 37.95 -23.60
CA GLY A 582 10.72 39.20 -22.92
C GLY A 582 9.68 39.73 -21.95
N VAL A 583 8.95 38.82 -21.26
CA VAL A 583 7.81 39.19 -20.39
C VAL A 583 8.30 40.03 -19.22
N PRO A 584 7.73 41.25 -19.00
CA PRO A 584 8.08 42.08 -17.85
C PRO A 584 7.80 41.37 -16.52
N GLU A 585 8.52 41.76 -15.45
CA GLU A 585 8.23 41.27 -14.12
C GLU A 585 6.80 41.63 -13.71
N GLY A 586 6.05 40.64 -13.17
CA GLY A 586 4.69 40.80 -12.66
C GLY A 586 3.57 40.61 -13.70
N GLU A 587 3.88 40.44 -14.96
CA GLU A 587 2.86 40.11 -15.96
C GLU A 587 2.63 38.59 -16.05
N GLN A 588 1.33 38.23 -16.05
CA GLN A 588 0.91 36.84 -16.28
C GLN A 588 0.93 36.49 -17.77
N ILE A 589 1.32 35.26 -18.05
CA ILE A 589 1.25 34.71 -19.39
C ILE A 589 0.08 33.73 -19.44
N GLU A 590 -0.90 34.03 -20.25
CA GLU A 590 -2.01 33.14 -20.56
C GLU A 590 -1.87 32.69 -22.02
N HIS A 591 -1.46 31.47 -22.25
CA HIS A 591 -1.37 30.94 -23.59
C HIS A 591 -1.63 29.42 -23.62
N LYS A 592 -2.58 29.05 -24.46
CA LYS A 592 -3.01 27.64 -24.60
C LYS A 592 -1.87 26.66 -24.96
N MET A 593 -0.86 27.15 -25.68
CA MET A 593 0.33 26.33 -25.98
C MET A 593 1.10 25.96 -24.68
N LEU A 594 1.07 26.83 -23.69
CA LEU A 594 1.77 26.65 -22.46
C LEU A 594 1.06 25.60 -21.58
N SER A 595 -0.26 25.74 -21.40
CA SER A 595 -1.05 24.73 -20.71
C SER A 595 -0.92 23.35 -21.36
N ASN A 596 -0.87 23.28 -22.70
CA ASN A 596 -0.62 22.04 -23.43
C ASN A 596 0.80 21.48 -23.20
N ALA A 597 1.80 22.33 -23.03
CA ALA A 597 3.17 21.87 -22.75
C ALA A 597 3.32 21.32 -21.33
N ILE A 598 2.65 21.96 -20.37
CA ILE A 598 2.56 21.51 -18.98
C ILE A 598 1.86 20.15 -18.92
N GLU A 599 0.72 20.01 -19.60
CA GLU A 599 0.00 18.74 -19.68
C GLU A 599 0.87 17.61 -20.27
N LYS A 600 1.69 17.89 -21.28
CA LYS A 600 2.63 16.92 -21.82
C LYS A 600 3.72 16.54 -20.82
N ALA A 601 4.20 17.48 -20.01
CA ALA A 601 5.15 17.20 -18.92
C ALA A 601 4.50 16.26 -17.88
N GLN A 602 3.26 16.54 -17.47
CA GLN A 602 2.51 15.66 -16.57
C GLN A 602 2.34 14.25 -17.15
N MET A 603 1.93 14.15 -18.44
CA MET A 603 1.81 12.85 -19.12
C MET A 603 3.12 12.05 -19.13
N LYS A 604 4.27 12.73 -19.24
CA LYS A 604 5.59 12.07 -19.19
C LYS A 604 5.87 11.51 -17.81
N ILE A 605 5.53 12.26 -16.74
CA ILE A 605 5.68 11.81 -15.36
C ILE A 605 4.71 10.64 -15.07
N GLU A 606 3.46 10.77 -15.46
CA GLU A 606 2.46 9.70 -15.34
C GLU A 606 2.96 8.40 -15.98
N SER A 607 3.52 8.49 -17.20
CA SER A 607 4.10 7.34 -17.89
C SER A 607 5.32 6.75 -17.19
N ASN A 608 6.20 7.59 -16.64
CA ASN A 608 7.33 7.14 -15.83
C ASN A 608 6.87 6.40 -14.56
N ASN A 609 5.93 7.00 -13.85
CA ASN A 609 5.37 6.43 -12.63
C ASN A 609 4.66 5.09 -12.90
N TYR A 610 3.94 5.00 -14.03
CA TYR A 610 3.38 3.73 -14.51
C TYR A 610 4.46 2.68 -14.73
N GLY A 611 5.55 3.02 -15.42
CA GLY A 611 6.68 2.12 -15.64
C GLY A 611 7.32 1.60 -14.35
N ILE A 612 7.44 2.46 -13.34
CA ILE A 612 7.95 2.06 -12.01
C ILE A 612 6.99 1.06 -11.34
N ARG A 613 5.67 1.33 -11.37
CA ARG A 613 4.67 0.41 -10.81
C ARG A 613 4.60 -0.92 -11.56
N GLU A 614 4.69 -0.89 -12.89
CA GLU A 614 4.74 -2.09 -13.72
C GLU A 614 5.97 -2.95 -13.40
N GLN A 615 7.13 -2.31 -13.25
CA GLN A 615 8.36 -3.00 -12.88
C GLN A 615 8.27 -3.62 -11.49
N LEU A 616 7.77 -2.86 -10.51
CA LEU A 616 7.53 -3.37 -9.15
C LEU A 616 6.63 -4.61 -9.18
N LEU A 617 5.54 -4.56 -9.95
CA LEU A 617 4.62 -5.69 -10.08
C LEU A 617 5.31 -6.91 -10.69
N LYS A 618 6.11 -6.74 -11.75
CA LYS A 618 6.84 -7.86 -12.39
C LYS A 618 7.78 -8.58 -11.43
N PHE A 619 8.43 -7.84 -10.53
CA PHE A 619 9.26 -8.45 -9.49
C PHE A 619 8.41 -9.11 -8.40
N ASP A 620 7.32 -8.47 -7.96
CA ASP A 620 6.45 -9.04 -6.92
C ASP A 620 5.61 -10.23 -7.41
N GLU A 621 5.35 -10.35 -8.72
CA GLU A 621 4.69 -11.55 -9.28
C GLU A 621 5.46 -12.83 -8.97
N VAL A 622 6.80 -12.79 -9.03
CA VAL A 622 7.65 -13.96 -8.68
C VAL A 622 7.44 -14.33 -7.21
N ASN A 623 7.50 -13.33 -6.33
CA ASN A 623 7.26 -13.54 -4.90
C ASN A 623 5.82 -13.97 -4.63
N ASN A 624 4.85 -13.50 -5.41
CA ASN A 624 3.45 -13.84 -5.24
C ASN A 624 3.16 -15.30 -5.62
N GLU A 625 3.71 -15.80 -6.71
CA GLU A 625 3.58 -17.22 -7.09
C GLU A 625 4.10 -18.13 -5.96
N GLN A 626 5.25 -17.80 -5.39
CA GLN A 626 5.85 -18.54 -4.27
C GLN A 626 5.02 -18.40 -2.98
N ARG A 627 4.53 -17.19 -2.68
CA ARG A 627 3.70 -16.88 -1.52
C ARG A 627 2.40 -17.70 -1.53
N GLU A 628 1.75 -17.81 -2.69
CA GLU A 628 0.51 -18.58 -2.81
C GLU A 628 0.71 -20.05 -2.46
N VAL A 629 1.79 -20.65 -2.93
CA VAL A 629 2.12 -22.04 -2.61
C VAL A 629 2.39 -22.19 -1.10
N ILE A 630 3.25 -21.38 -0.54
CA ILE A 630 3.61 -21.44 0.90
C ILE A 630 2.38 -21.20 1.79
N TYR A 631 1.55 -20.21 1.47
CA TYR A 631 0.35 -19.92 2.26
C TYR A 631 -0.71 -21.02 2.13
N ALA A 632 -0.82 -21.66 0.96
CA ALA A 632 -1.68 -22.83 0.78
C ALA A 632 -1.21 -24.04 1.60
N GLU A 633 0.10 -24.34 1.58
CA GLU A 633 0.66 -25.42 2.41
C GLU A 633 0.46 -25.10 3.91
N ARG A 634 0.75 -23.89 4.32
CA ARG A 634 0.53 -23.44 5.69
C ARG A 634 -0.94 -23.57 6.11
N ARG A 635 -1.86 -23.25 5.21
CA ARG A 635 -3.30 -23.37 5.46
C ARG A 635 -3.75 -24.81 5.69
N LYS A 636 -3.23 -25.77 4.93
CA LYS A 636 -3.49 -27.20 5.14
C LYS A 636 -3.09 -27.64 6.56
N VAL A 637 -1.95 -27.17 7.03
CA VAL A 637 -1.48 -27.45 8.40
C VAL A 637 -2.44 -26.85 9.45
N LEU A 638 -2.92 -25.62 9.24
CA LEU A 638 -3.88 -24.97 10.13
C LEU A 638 -5.25 -25.63 10.11
N ASP A 639 -5.73 -26.09 8.95
CA ASP A 639 -7.03 -26.75 8.80
C ASP A 639 -7.06 -28.15 9.40
N GLY A 640 -5.90 -28.69 9.78
CA GLY A 640 -5.80 -29.95 10.50
C GLY A 640 -5.76 -31.18 9.60
N ASP A 641 -5.26 -31.01 8.37
CA ASP A 641 -5.00 -32.14 7.45
C ASP A 641 -4.14 -33.21 8.14
N ASN A 642 -4.20 -34.43 7.61
CA ASN A 642 -3.46 -35.57 8.19
C ASN A 642 -1.95 -35.34 8.15
N MET A 643 -1.40 -34.82 9.24
CA MET A 643 0.03 -34.48 9.35
C MET A 643 0.92 -35.70 9.21
N ARG A 644 0.47 -36.88 9.68
CA ARG A 644 1.24 -38.11 9.59
C ARG A 644 1.63 -38.46 8.16
N ASP A 645 0.67 -38.41 7.25
CA ASP A 645 0.92 -38.77 5.84
C ASP A 645 1.90 -37.77 5.19
N LEU A 646 1.78 -36.49 5.54
CA LEU A 646 2.68 -35.44 5.08
C LEU A 646 4.11 -35.66 5.60
N VAL A 647 4.28 -35.95 6.90
CA VAL A 647 5.59 -36.22 7.49
C VAL A 647 6.22 -37.49 6.91
N LEU A 648 5.45 -38.58 6.75
CA LEU A 648 5.94 -39.80 6.12
C LEU A 648 6.37 -39.56 4.68
N LYS A 649 5.66 -38.72 3.94
CA LYS A 649 6.06 -38.30 2.59
C LYS A 649 7.39 -37.54 2.64
N MET A 650 7.52 -36.55 3.53
CA MET A 650 8.77 -35.80 3.70
C MET A 650 9.95 -36.71 4.01
N ILE A 651 9.79 -37.69 4.92
CA ILE A 651 10.82 -38.70 5.26
C ILE A 651 11.21 -39.46 4.00
N THR A 652 10.22 -39.93 3.23
CA THR A 652 10.42 -40.66 2.00
C THR A 652 11.21 -39.88 0.96
N ASP A 653 10.80 -38.64 0.71
CA ASP A 653 11.41 -37.71 -0.24
C ASP A 653 12.86 -37.39 0.17
N THR A 654 13.11 -37.17 1.48
CA THR A 654 14.47 -36.92 1.99
C THR A 654 15.39 -38.07 1.79
N VAL A 655 14.93 -39.31 2.04
CA VAL A 655 15.73 -40.54 1.77
C VAL A 655 16.01 -40.71 0.27
N GLU A 656 14.98 -40.50 -0.57
CA GLU A 656 15.14 -40.59 -2.00
C GLU A 656 16.16 -39.61 -2.56
N ASN A 657 16.04 -38.35 -2.15
CA ASN A 657 16.94 -37.28 -2.59
C ASN A 657 18.39 -37.56 -2.16
N ALA A 658 18.61 -37.97 -0.91
CA ALA A 658 19.94 -38.29 -0.41
C ALA A 658 20.59 -39.46 -1.21
N VAL A 659 19.81 -40.48 -1.52
CA VAL A 659 20.29 -41.60 -2.36
C VAL A 659 20.52 -41.18 -3.81
N ASP A 660 19.67 -40.29 -4.37
CA ASP A 660 19.81 -39.78 -5.73
C ASP A 660 21.08 -38.95 -5.94
N ILE A 661 21.44 -38.16 -4.94
CA ILE A 661 22.68 -37.37 -4.96
C ILE A 661 23.92 -38.25 -4.83
N SER A 662 23.92 -39.23 -3.92
CA SER A 662 25.13 -40.01 -3.54
C SER A 662 25.34 -41.24 -4.38
N VAL A 663 24.30 -41.74 -5.07
CA VAL A 663 24.31 -43.01 -5.78
C VAL A 663 23.87 -42.85 -7.24
N SER A 664 24.77 -43.06 -8.17
CA SER A 664 24.47 -43.07 -9.60
C SER A 664 24.03 -44.45 -10.09
N ASP A 665 23.00 -44.49 -10.96
CA ASP A 665 22.53 -45.74 -11.61
C ASP A 665 23.58 -46.38 -12.54
N ASP A 666 24.53 -45.59 -13.04
CA ASP A 666 25.60 -46.06 -13.93
C ASP A 666 26.78 -46.68 -13.19
N GLN A 667 26.77 -46.66 -11.86
CA GLN A 667 27.87 -47.19 -11.04
C GLN A 667 27.49 -48.51 -10.36
N THR A 668 28.49 -49.36 -10.22
CA THR A 668 28.34 -50.60 -9.44
C THR A 668 28.33 -50.28 -7.92
N PRO A 669 27.64 -51.05 -7.07
CA PRO A 669 27.46 -50.76 -5.65
C PRO A 669 28.75 -50.57 -4.84
N ASP A 670 29.86 -51.17 -5.30
CA ASP A 670 31.19 -51.02 -4.71
C ASP A 670 31.81 -49.61 -4.91
N LYS A 671 31.26 -48.86 -5.86
CA LYS A 671 31.72 -47.50 -6.20
C LYS A 671 30.77 -46.38 -5.70
N TRP A 672 29.68 -46.73 -5.05
CA TRP A 672 28.74 -45.76 -4.48
C TRP A 672 29.40 -44.97 -3.35
N ASP A 673 29.15 -43.69 -3.30
CA ASP A 673 29.65 -42.82 -2.24
C ASP A 673 28.76 -42.94 -1.00
N LEU A 674 28.94 -44.02 -0.25
CA LEU A 674 28.22 -44.25 1.00
C LEU A 674 28.64 -43.27 2.13
N GLN A 675 29.79 -42.62 2.00
CA GLN A 675 30.23 -41.64 2.96
C GLN A 675 29.41 -40.32 2.78
N GLU A 676 29.24 -39.89 1.55
CA GLU A 676 28.38 -38.78 1.21
C GLU A 676 26.92 -39.06 1.59
N LEU A 677 26.39 -40.24 1.29
CA LEU A 677 25.06 -40.67 1.71
C LEU A 677 24.87 -40.57 3.24
N ASN A 678 25.83 -41.05 4.00
CA ASN A 678 25.78 -40.98 5.45
C ASN A 678 25.88 -39.51 5.95
N ASN A 679 26.69 -38.68 5.31
CA ASN A 679 26.82 -37.27 5.65
C ASN A 679 25.51 -36.48 5.39
N LEU A 680 24.74 -36.87 4.37
CA LEU A 680 23.45 -36.24 4.08
C LEU A 680 22.32 -36.75 4.97
N LEU A 681 22.26 -38.06 5.23
CA LEU A 681 21.13 -38.68 5.95
C LEU A 681 21.24 -38.64 7.47
N LEU A 682 22.40 -38.94 8.04
CA LEU A 682 22.51 -39.12 9.49
C LEU A 682 22.28 -37.87 10.31
N PRO A 683 22.61 -36.66 9.86
CA PRO A 683 22.27 -35.44 10.57
C PRO A 683 20.77 -35.15 10.65
N VAL A 684 20.00 -35.66 9.68
CA VAL A 684 18.55 -35.43 9.54
C VAL A 684 17.75 -36.57 10.17
N ILE A 685 18.05 -37.80 9.79
CA ILE A 685 17.39 -39.04 10.28
C ILE A 685 18.43 -39.88 11.01
N PRO A 686 18.29 -40.12 12.33
CA PRO A 686 19.29 -40.83 13.14
C PRO A 686 19.26 -42.35 12.86
N LEU A 687 19.50 -42.72 11.61
CA LEU A 687 19.69 -44.10 11.19
C LEU A 687 21.05 -44.66 11.63
N LYS A 688 21.22 -45.94 11.48
CA LYS A 688 22.55 -46.53 11.61
C LYS A 688 23.37 -46.17 10.37
N PRO A 689 24.70 -46.01 10.49
CA PRO A 689 25.54 -45.76 9.34
C PRO A 689 25.33 -46.82 8.24
N VAL A 690 25.01 -46.32 7.03
CA VAL A 690 24.74 -47.16 5.86
C VAL A 690 26.06 -47.83 5.42
N THR A 691 26.09 -49.16 5.51
CA THR A 691 27.23 -49.96 5.09
C THR A 691 26.71 -51.14 4.23
N LEU A 692 27.41 -51.50 3.18
CA LEU A 692 27.06 -52.65 2.35
C LEU A 692 27.91 -53.84 2.68
N SER A 693 27.31 -55.04 2.87
CA SER A 693 28.02 -56.28 2.95
C SER A 693 28.66 -56.66 1.60
N ASP A 694 29.64 -57.59 1.62
CA ASP A 694 30.32 -58.03 0.38
C ASP A 694 29.40 -58.70 -0.62
N GLU A 695 28.24 -59.20 -0.20
CA GLU A 695 27.19 -59.73 -1.06
C GLU A 695 26.39 -58.61 -1.69
N GLN A 696 26.02 -57.61 -0.92
CA GLN A 696 25.28 -56.42 -1.36
C GLN A 696 26.08 -55.57 -2.35
N LYS A 697 27.38 -55.44 -2.17
CA LYS A 697 28.28 -54.76 -3.10
C LYS A 697 28.29 -55.38 -4.49
N LYS A 698 27.85 -56.63 -4.65
CA LYS A 698 27.83 -57.36 -5.93
C LYS A 698 26.49 -57.28 -6.65
N SER A 699 25.37 -57.14 -5.95
CA SER A 699 24.04 -57.36 -6.53
C SER A 699 22.97 -56.31 -6.18
N MET A 700 23.22 -55.44 -5.19
CA MET A 700 22.22 -54.45 -4.76
C MET A 700 21.90 -53.42 -5.86
N LYS A 701 20.64 -53.08 -5.99
CA LYS A 701 20.19 -52.02 -6.89
C LYS A 701 19.88 -50.75 -6.15
N LYS A 702 20.03 -49.60 -6.77
CA LYS A 702 19.69 -48.28 -6.19
C LYS A 702 18.28 -48.26 -5.63
N ASN A 703 17.30 -48.78 -6.35
CA ASN A 703 15.90 -48.83 -5.91
C ASN A 703 15.69 -49.72 -4.67
N GLU A 704 16.49 -50.79 -4.52
CA GLU A 704 16.47 -51.66 -3.37
C GLU A 704 17.06 -50.95 -2.12
N LEU A 705 18.15 -50.20 -2.32
CA LEU A 705 18.72 -49.36 -1.26
C LEU A 705 17.72 -48.27 -0.80
N LYS A 706 17.08 -47.58 -1.76
CA LYS A 706 16.02 -46.60 -1.46
C LYS A 706 14.90 -47.24 -0.64
N HIS A 707 14.41 -48.41 -1.07
CA HIS A 707 13.30 -49.08 -0.40
C HIS A 707 13.67 -49.48 1.04
N ASN A 708 14.83 -50.05 1.26
CA ASN A 708 15.30 -50.49 2.56
C ASN A 708 15.47 -49.30 3.55
N LEU A 709 16.10 -48.22 3.07
CA LEU A 709 16.31 -47.03 3.89
C LEU A 709 14.99 -46.33 4.21
N LYS A 710 14.02 -46.29 3.30
CA LYS A 710 12.69 -45.75 3.56
C LYS A 710 11.98 -46.57 4.62
N GLU A 711 11.95 -47.91 4.51
CA GLU A 711 11.32 -48.76 5.52
C GLU A 711 11.97 -48.58 6.90
N GLU A 712 13.30 -48.47 6.94
CA GLU A 712 14.02 -48.27 8.20
C GLU A 712 13.70 -46.89 8.82
N ALA A 713 13.67 -45.84 8.00
CA ALA A 713 13.32 -44.50 8.44
C ALA A 713 11.86 -44.38 8.95
N ILE A 714 10.93 -45.04 8.21
CA ILE A 714 9.51 -45.08 8.63
C ILE A 714 9.35 -45.82 9.96
N LYS A 715 9.98 -47.01 10.10
CA LYS A 715 9.96 -47.75 11.37
C LYS A 715 10.55 -46.97 12.54
N LEU A 716 11.61 -46.23 12.28
CA LEU A 716 12.22 -45.37 13.28
C LEU A 716 11.26 -44.27 13.71
N TYR A 717 10.53 -43.67 12.75
CA TYR A 717 9.50 -42.68 13.05
C TYR A 717 8.32 -43.27 13.81
N GLU A 718 7.83 -44.45 13.43
CA GLU A 718 6.77 -45.17 14.15
C GLU A 718 7.18 -45.49 15.61
N THR A 719 8.46 -45.83 15.81
CA THR A 719 9.01 -46.02 17.17
C THR A 719 8.96 -44.69 17.93
N LYS A 720 9.27 -43.58 17.27
CA LYS A 720 9.19 -42.24 17.86
C LYS A 720 7.76 -41.85 18.19
N GLU A 721 6.79 -42.15 17.34
CA GLU A 721 5.37 -41.96 17.60
C GLU A 721 4.92 -42.70 18.87
N ALA A 722 5.39 -43.93 19.07
CA ALA A 722 5.05 -44.75 20.23
C ALA A 722 5.61 -44.25 21.57
N GLU A 723 6.57 -43.31 21.54
CA GLU A 723 7.06 -42.64 22.77
C GLU A 723 6.00 -41.70 23.39
N PHE A 724 4.98 -41.26 22.62
CA PHE A 724 3.96 -40.33 23.07
C PHE A 724 2.74 -41.09 23.62
N PRO A 725 2.25 -40.73 24.82
CA PRO A 725 1.11 -41.41 25.44
C PRO A 725 -0.20 -41.32 24.65
N GLU A 726 -0.42 -40.20 23.97
CA GLU A 726 -1.62 -39.94 23.17
C GLU A 726 -1.23 -39.60 21.72
N PRO A 727 -1.86 -40.27 20.72
CA PRO A 727 -1.57 -40.00 19.31
C PRO A 727 -1.76 -38.53 18.88
N GLU A 728 -2.70 -37.82 19.52
CA GLU A 728 -2.95 -36.39 19.22
C GLU A 728 -1.79 -35.48 19.62
N GLN A 729 -1.01 -35.86 20.63
CA GLN A 729 0.13 -35.06 21.08
C GLN A 729 1.20 -34.95 20.00
N ILE A 730 1.55 -36.06 19.37
CA ILE A 730 2.55 -35.99 18.28
C ILE A 730 2.00 -35.27 17.05
N ARG A 731 0.69 -35.40 16.73
CA ARG A 731 0.05 -34.65 15.65
C ARG A 731 0.12 -33.15 15.90
N GLU A 732 -0.11 -32.71 17.13
CA GLU A 732 0.04 -31.30 17.50
C GLU A 732 1.50 -30.84 17.41
N ILE A 733 2.45 -31.68 17.83
CA ILE A 733 3.89 -31.39 17.71
C ILE A 733 4.29 -31.25 16.24
N GLU A 734 3.82 -32.14 15.35
CA GLU A 734 4.07 -32.06 13.92
C GLU A 734 3.57 -30.73 13.35
N ARG A 735 2.35 -30.28 13.73
CA ARG A 735 1.81 -29.00 13.31
C ARG A 735 2.66 -27.84 13.80
N VAL A 736 3.00 -27.82 15.08
CA VAL A 736 3.82 -26.76 15.69
C VAL A 736 5.19 -26.65 15.02
N VAL A 737 5.86 -27.78 14.83
CA VAL A 737 7.19 -27.82 14.22
C VAL A 737 7.11 -27.33 12.78
N LEU A 738 6.16 -27.87 11.99
CA LEU A 738 6.05 -27.52 10.58
C LEU A 738 5.69 -26.04 10.39
N LEU A 739 4.72 -25.50 11.14
CA LEU A 739 4.39 -24.08 11.07
C LEU A 739 5.61 -23.21 11.40
N LYS A 740 6.33 -23.53 12.48
CA LYS A 740 7.49 -22.75 12.90
C LYS A 740 8.64 -22.79 11.88
N VAL A 741 8.88 -23.95 11.28
CA VAL A 741 9.92 -24.11 10.25
C VAL A 741 9.52 -23.36 8.98
N ILE A 742 8.27 -23.51 8.50
CA ILE A 742 7.78 -22.80 7.34
C ILE A 742 7.93 -21.29 7.55
N ASP A 743 7.45 -20.76 8.69
CA ASP A 743 7.49 -19.32 8.97
C ASP A 743 8.93 -18.79 9.02
N ASN A 744 9.84 -19.49 9.68
CA ASN A 744 11.25 -19.09 9.78
C ASN A 744 11.93 -19.07 8.39
N LYS A 745 11.74 -20.13 7.60
CA LYS A 745 12.38 -20.25 6.29
C LYS A 745 11.80 -19.28 5.28
N TRP A 746 10.46 -19.07 5.33
CA TRP A 746 9.80 -18.10 4.48
C TRP A 746 10.26 -16.66 4.77
N MET A 747 10.35 -16.27 6.04
CA MET A 747 10.87 -14.95 6.42
C MET A 747 12.33 -14.74 5.98
N ALA A 748 13.18 -15.78 6.09
CA ALA A 748 14.56 -15.70 5.60
C ALA A 748 14.59 -15.56 4.06
N HIS A 749 13.75 -16.32 3.36
CA HIS A 749 13.65 -16.28 1.92
C HIS A 749 13.18 -14.89 1.40
N LEU A 750 12.25 -14.24 2.09
CA LEU A 750 11.84 -12.87 1.72
C LEU A 750 13.02 -11.89 1.80
N ASP A 751 13.84 -11.98 2.84
CA ASP A 751 15.04 -11.15 2.96
C ASP A 751 16.06 -11.45 1.85
N ASP A 752 16.27 -12.73 1.53
CA ASP A 752 17.18 -13.16 0.46
C ASP A 752 16.68 -12.69 -0.93
N MET A 753 15.36 -12.73 -1.17
CA MET A 753 14.75 -12.21 -2.40
C MET A 753 14.83 -10.69 -2.50
N ASP A 754 14.71 -9.97 -1.39
CA ASP A 754 14.92 -8.51 -1.37
C ASP A 754 16.39 -8.17 -1.69
N ALA A 755 17.36 -8.89 -1.10
CA ALA A 755 18.78 -8.72 -1.40
C ALA A 755 19.11 -9.05 -2.88
N LEU A 756 18.49 -10.10 -3.43
CA LEU A 756 18.62 -10.43 -4.85
C LEU A 756 18.12 -9.30 -5.75
N ARG A 757 16.96 -8.70 -5.41
CA ARG A 757 16.36 -7.60 -6.18
C ARG A 757 17.26 -6.37 -6.23
N GLU A 758 17.95 -6.05 -5.15
CA GLU A 758 18.90 -4.91 -5.12
C GLU A 758 20.08 -5.12 -6.06
N GLY A 759 20.61 -6.34 -6.14
CA GLY A 759 21.79 -6.66 -6.97
C GLY A 759 21.48 -6.95 -8.44
N ILE A 760 20.26 -7.41 -8.76
CA ILE A 760 19.92 -7.97 -10.08
C ILE A 760 19.97 -6.93 -11.20
N GLY A 761 19.78 -5.65 -10.88
CA GLY A 761 19.84 -4.55 -11.85
C GLY A 761 21.17 -4.46 -12.60
N LEU A 762 22.26 -4.93 -11.99
CA LEU A 762 23.60 -4.97 -12.62
C LEU A 762 23.67 -5.94 -13.79
N GLN A 763 22.79 -6.95 -13.86
CA GLN A 763 22.73 -7.91 -14.96
C GLN A 763 22.37 -7.24 -16.30
N ALA A 764 21.70 -6.08 -16.27
CA ALA A 764 21.41 -5.30 -17.47
C ALA A 764 22.66 -4.88 -18.23
N TYR A 765 23.80 -4.65 -17.56
CA TYR A 765 25.08 -4.36 -18.20
C TYR A 765 25.60 -5.56 -18.99
N GLY A 766 25.25 -6.80 -18.57
CA GLY A 766 25.54 -8.03 -19.29
C GLY A 766 24.53 -8.36 -20.40
N GLN A 767 23.65 -7.43 -20.78
CA GLN A 767 22.57 -7.60 -21.76
C GLN A 767 21.56 -8.73 -21.38
N ARG A 768 21.42 -9.03 -20.09
CA ARG A 768 20.41 -9.93 -19.56
C ARG A 768 19.23 -9.14 -19.04
N ASP A 769 18.01 -9.67 -19.21
CA ASP A 769 16.82 -9.06 -18.63
C ASP A 769 16.80 -9.30 -17.12
N PRO A 770 16.85 -8.24 -16.29
CA PRO A 770 16.87 -8.38 -14.84
C PRO A 770 15.67 -9.13 -14.26
N VAL A 771 14.48 -9.02 -14.86
CA VAL A 771 13.28 -9.71 -14.41
C VAL A 771 13.38 -11.21 -14.67
N VAL A 772 13.91 -11.60 -15.83
CA VAL A 772 14.11 -13.02 -16.17
C VAL A 772 15.16 -13.65 -15.25
N GLU A 773 16.28 -12.96 -15.03
CA GLU A 773 17.34 -13.44 -14.11
C GLU A 773 16.83 -13.54 -12.67
N TYR A 774 16.05 -12.55 -12.23
CA TYR A 774 15.41 -12.58 -10.90
C TYR A 774 14.46 -13.78 -10.74
N LYS A 775 13.66 -14.07 -11.79
CA LYS A 775 12.77 -15.23 -11.80
C LYS A 775 13.53 -16.54 -11.71
N MET A 776 14.63 -16.69 -12.48
CA MET A 776 15.44 -17.91 -12.50
C MET A 776 16.13 -18.14 -11.14
N GLN A 777 16.87 -17.14 -10.65
CA GLN A 777 17.58 -17.27 -9.37
C GLN A 777 16.62 -17.38 -8.19
N GLY A 778 15.51 -16.63 -8.20
CA GLY A 778 14.47 -16.72 -7.17
C GLY A 778 13.79 -18.09 -7.13
N TYR A 779 13.64 -18.78 -8.27
CA TYR A 779 13.12 -20.14 -8.33
C TYR A 779 14.11 -21.15 -7.70
N GLU A 780 15.40 -21.05 -8.01
CA GLU A 780 16.43 -21.89 -7.40
C GLU A 780 16.50 -21.71 -5.88
N MET A 781 16.43 -20.47 -5.42
CA MET A 781 16.38 -20.15 -3.99
C MET A 781 15.14 -20.71 -3.31
N TYR A 782 13.98 -20.64 -3.99
CA TYR A 782 12.72 -21.21 -3.50
C TYR A 782 12.77 -22.74 -3.39
N GLU A 783 13.30 -23.44 -4.39
CA GLU A 783 13.48 -24.91 -4.34
C GLU A 783 14.41 -25.31 -3.17
N SER A 784 15.50 -24.57 -2.98
CA SER A 784 16.42 -24.79 -1.85
C SER A 784 15.72 -24.56 -0.50
N MET A 785 14.89 -23.51 -0.38
CA MET A 785 14.09 -23.27 0.81
C MET A 785 13.11 -24.41 1.08
N MET A 786 12.40 -24.90 0.06
CA MET A 786 11.44 -26.01 0.21
C MET A 786 12.13 -27.30 0.68
N ALA A 787 13.28 -27.62 0.12
CA ALA A 787 14.10 -28.76 0.57
C ALA A 787 14.55 -28.56 2.02
N SER A 788 14.98 -27.36 2.39
CA SER A 788 15.39 -27.02 3.76
C SER A 788 14.23 -27.08 4.79
N ILE A 789 12.99 -26.75 4.38
CA ILE A 789 11.79 -26.93 5.23
C ILE A 789 11.57 -28.40 5.54
N GLN A 790 11.64 -29.27 4.54
CA GLN A 790 11.47 -30.71 4.72
C GLN A 790 12.54 -31.27 5.65
N GLU A 791 13.80 -31.00 5.35
CA GLU A 791 14.95 -31.50 6.11
C GLU A 791 14.91 -31.04 7.58
N GLU A 792 14.68 -29.76 7.84
CA GLU A 792 14.66 -29.21 9.18
C GLU A 792 13.46 -29.72 9.99
N THR A 793 12.30 -29.85 9.36
CA THR A 793 11.10 -30.42 9.99
C THR A 793 11.38 -31.86 10.46
N ILE A 794 11.92 -32.71 9.57
CA ILE A 794 12.24 -34.10 9.90
C ILE A 794 13.29 -34.17 10.99
N ARG A 795 14.37 -33.39 10.87
CA ARG A 795 15.44 -33.34 11.87
C ARG A 795 14.90 -33.02 13.26
N ILE A 796 14.03 -32.01 13.39
CA ILE A 796 13.45 -31.63 14.68
C ILE A 796 12.56 -32.75 15.21
N LEU A 797 11.68 -33.34 14.37
CA LEU A 797 10.74 -34.39 14.77
C LEU A 797 11.45 -35.65 15.30
N PHE A 798 12.56 -36.06 14.69
CA PHE A 798 13.34 -37.20 15.17
C PHE A 798 14.09 -36.94 16.47
N HIS A 799 14.48 -35.69 16.73
CA HIS A 799 15.31 -35.34 17.89
C HIS A 799 14.51 -34.76 19.06
N ILE A 800 13.23 -34.53 18.95
CA ILE A 800 12.38 -33.96 19.99
C ILE A 800 12.24 -34.95 21.18
N ARG A 801 12.29 -34.45 22.42
CA ARG A 801 12.11 -35.27 23.64
C ARG A 801 10.87 -34.79 24.38
N VAL A 802 10.13 -35.72 24.96
CA VAL A 802 8.89 -35.46 25.71
C VAL A 802 9.27 -34.99 27.13
N GLU A 803 9.35 -33.67 27.33
CA GLU A 803 9.56 -33.12 28.69
C GLU A 803 8.46 -32.17 29.15
N GLN A 804 7.63 -31.57 28.28
CA GLN A 804 6.58 -30.62 28.67
C GLN A 804 5.47 -30.50 27.62
N LYS A 805 4.30 -29.90 28.01
CA LYS A 805 3.25 -29.48 27.12
C LYS A 805 3.83 -28.51 26.08
N VAL A 806 3.73 -28.84 24.80
CA VAL A 806 4.17 -27.98 23.70
C VAL A 806 3.05 -26.99 23.41
N GLU A 807 3.32 -25.70 23.57
CA GLU A 807 2.44 -24.62 23.15
C GLU A 807 2.98 -24.00 21.86
N ARG A 808 2.07 -23.58 20.97
CA ARG A 808 2.46 -22.89 19.76
C ARG A 808 2.95 -21.50 20.09
N GLU A 809 4.11 -21.12 19.58
CA GLU A 809 4.65 -19.78 19.66
C GLU A 809 4.93 -19.22 18.27
N PRO A 810 4.62 -17.94 18.02
CA PRO A 810 4.96 -17.31 16.74
C PRO A 810 6.48 -17.34 16.51
N ALA A 811 6.89 -17.61 15.28
CA ALA A 811 8.30 -17.63 14.90
C ALA A 811 8.98 -16.27 15.06
N ALA A 812 8.22 -15.18 14.94
CA ALA A 812 8.70 -13.82 15.16
C ALA A 812 7.62 -12.94 15.83
N LYS A 813 8.08 -11.91 16.56
CA LYS A 813 7.17 -10.89 17.12
C LYS A 813 7.02 -9.76 16.13
N VAL A 814 5.79 -9.47 15.73
CA VAL A 814 5.45 -8.30 14.95
C VAL A 814 5.78 -7.06 15.77
N THR A 815 6.54 -6.13 15.20
CA THR A 815 6.93 -4.87 15.86
C THR A 815 6.25 -3.65 15.25
N GLY A 816 5.67 -3.80 14.05
CA GLY A 816 4.93 -2.74 13.38
C GLY A 816 4.58 -3.12 11.96
N THR A 817 3.77 -2.28 11.33
CA THR A 817 3.47 -2.31 9.91
C THR A 817 3.98 -1.04 9.24
N ASN A 818 4.29 -1.09 7.96
CA ASN A 818 4.79 0.08 7.24
C ASN A 818 3.72 1.14 6.95
N LYS A 819 2.47 0.86 7.26
CA LYS A 819 1.31 1.75 7.03
C LYS A 819 0.43 1.96 8.29
N ASP A 820 0.91 1.62 9.47
CA ASP A 820 0.17 1.87 10.70
C ASP A 820 -0.12 3.37 10.86
N ALA A 821 -1.38 3.73 10.70
CA ALA A 821 -1.88 4.98 11.22
C ALA A 821 -1.97 4.81 12.74
N SER A 822 -1.10 5.44 13.51
CA SER A 822 -1.17 5.33 14.96
C SER A 822 -2.54 5.82 15.46
N ALA A 823 -3.27 4.94 16.12
CA ALA A 823 -4.12 5.41 17.19
C ALA A 823 -3.24 6.26 18.15
N PRO A 824 -3.74 7.39 18.69
CA PRO A 824 -2.99 8.11 19.69
C PRO A 824 -2.61 7.11 20.78
N SER A 825 -1.32 6.90 20.98
CA SER A 825 -0.85 6.00 22.03
C SER A 825 -1.48 6.47 23.30
N ALA A 826 -2.38 5.66 23.86
CA ALA A 826 -2.90 5.94 25.19
C ALA A 826 -1.69 6.23 26.08
N PRO A 827 -1.68 7.31 26.85
CA PRO A 827 -0.53 7.70 27.63
C PRO A 827 -0.11 6.46 28.44
N LYS A 828 1.07 5.93 28.17
CA LYS A 828 1.63 4.82 28.95
C LYS A 828 1.60 5.28 30.38
N LYS A 829 0.71 4.71 31.21
CA LYS A 829 0.76 4.88 32.65
C LYS A 829 2.15 4.44 33.05
N ARG A 830 2.99 5.38 33.45
CA ARG A 830 4.30 5.06 34.03
C ARG A 830 4.03 4.13 35.20
N ALA A 831 4.58 2.94 35.16
CA ALA A 831 4.50 1.98 36.25
C ALA A 831 5.18 2.47 37.53
N GLU A 832 5.97 3.53 37.46
CA GLU A 832 6.61 4.17 38.61
C GLU A 832 6.08 5.60 38.77
N GLN A 833 5.46 5.86 39.89
CA GLN A 833 5.04 7.20 40.31
C GLN A 833 6.32 8.05 40.49
N LYS A 834 6.45 9.10 39.68
CA LYS A 834 7.59 10.02 39.78
C LYS A 834 7.51 10.74 41.13
N ILE A 835 8.40 10.37 42.06
CA ILE A 835 8.45 10.98 43.38
C ILE A 835 9.18 12.31 43.27
N TYR A 836 8.48 13.38 43.61
CA TYR A 836 9.06 14.73 43.59
C TYR A 836 9.80 15.06 44.91
N PRO A 837 10.76 15.96 44.90
CA PRO A 837 11.59 16.27 46.08
C PRO A 837 10.80 16.62 47.35
N ASN A 838 9.58 17.13 47.23
CA ASN A 838 8.73 17.50 48.35
C ASN A 838 7.71 16.46 48.78
N ASP A 839 7.60 15.35 48.06
CA ASP A 839 6.66 14.27 48.38
C ASP A 839 7.11 13.47 49.59
N PRO A 840 6.19 12.80 50.30
CA PRO A 840 6.54 11.89 51.39
C PRO A 840 7.44 10.78 50.87
N CYS A 841 8.49 10.44 51.58
CA CYS A 841 9.40 9.39 51.16
C CYS A 841 8.74 8.00 51.26
N PRO A 842 8.79 7.19 50.18
CA PRO A 842 8.12 5.87 50.15
C PRO A 842 8.68 4.86 51.17
N CYS A 843 9.77 5.19 51.88
CA CYS A 843 10.30 4.35 52.96
C CYS A 843 9.48 4.43 54.24
N GLY A 844 8.39 5.20 54.31
CA GLY A 844 7.56 5.31 55.50
C GLY A 844 8.13 6.16 56.65
N SER A 845 9.24 6.86 56.41
CA SER A 845 9.91 7.69 57.49
C SER A 845 9.21 9.00 57.86
N GLY A 846 8.10 9.35 57.17
CA GLY A 846 7.38 10.61 57.36
C GLY A 846 8.12 11.87 56.90
N LYS A 847 9.33 11.75 56.38
CA LYS A 847 10.15 12.85 55.86
C LYS A 847 9.89 13.06 54.34
N LYS A 848 10.11 14.29 53.84
CA LYS A 848 10.07 14.59 52.42
C LYS A 848 11.17 13.86 51.69
N TYR A 849 10.97 13.41 50.46
CA TYR A 849 11.93 12.62 49.68
C TYR A 849 13.32 13.25 49.63
N LYS A 850 13.40 14.58 49.36
CA LYS A 850 14.68 15.33 49.36
C LYS A 850 15.41 15.33 50.70
N GLN A 851 14.74 15.02 51.81
CA GLN A 851 15.33 14.98 53.15
C GLN A 851 15.65 13.56 53.60
N CYS A 852 15.29 12.58 52.81
CA CYS A 852 15.50 11.14 53.08
C CYS A 852 16.32 10.48 51.94
N HIS A 853 15.68 9.71 51.07
CA HIS A 853 16.36 8.99 50.02
C HIS A 853 16.70 9.84 48.76
N GLY A 854 16.12 11.02 48.57
CA GLY A 854 16.49 12.00 47.54
C GLY A 854 17.61 12.97 48.01
N ARG A 855 18.33 12.71 49.09
CA ARG A 855 19.49 13.50 49.48
C ARG A 855 20.67 13.13 48.59
N ILE A 856 21.03 14.02 47.66
CA ILE A 856 22.28 13.90 46.91
C ILE A 856 23.44 14.06 47.94
N LYS A 857 24.33 13.06 48.02
CA LYS A 857 25.57 13.15 48.77
C LYS A 857 26.52 14.11 48.08
#